data_fe50f7dc021d81c621923ad9fc5a42dd
#
_entry.id   fe50f7dc021d81c621923ad9fc5a42dd
#
_cell.length_a   1.000
_cell.length_b   1.000
_cell.length_c   1.000
_cell.angle_alpha   90.00
_cell.angle_beta   90.00
_cell.angle_gamma   90.00
#
_symmetry.space_group_name_H-M   'P 1'
#
loop_
_entity.id
_entity.type
_entity.pdbx_description
1 polymer ?
#
loop_
_entity_poly.entity_id
_entity_poly.type
_entity_poly.pdbx_seq_one_letter_code
_entity_poly.pdbx_strand_id
1 'polypeptide(L)'
;MARFDDKLAAHQRELAAAHKTSSSRGGITRRGFLIGSVAGSTMLAFGVSGAALAAGSDGKGSASETLSAGAFEPTMWYAIATDGTVTVHITKSEMGQHVATSLARLVVEELEADWDSVKVDYVDSAPKWGYMITGGSWSVHQSYQPLSQAGAAGRIALIEAGAQQMGVAVESCKARKGRVISGDQSLSYGEIVAAGLERSFSEEELAAIELKPASERRVLGTRGNALDVPPKTNGQAVYGIDYTLPAEIEARVGKTLHARPVMPPSRFGCKVTAVDDSEARKVIGYRQTIELKDPSGICQGWLAVIADNFSAAMRATDLLKVEWSKGDSYQVDETAIQAEGQRLVSSPSRDNGSLLVDQGDPAPLLENAATTVESTFTTSSVLHFTLEPANALAYEEDGHWHIHCGNQQQSLLTSLVTKALELEEGKVTHHQLYLGGGFGRRLHGDYAVPAALASKAVGRPVKMIFTRPDDSRFDCVRSPSVQRLRSGLDAEGRVVASEHAAAAGWPTAALMPAFMAEAIEGGGKLDSFSISGADHWYNVGTQRVWAQQNKVAHEAFVPGYLRSVAPGWTLWAVEQHIDELALAAEQDPAELRLALLDAEGRNAGKAPVSTGGAERLRNVLKRVMEKSGWSERDSLPADTGMGVALSFGQERSMPTWVACVARVKVDRATGEVKLEKLTSVVDAGTLAHPDGAMAQLEGSLLWGVSMAMHEGTEYREGGPVAQNLGAYQPLRMHQVPQMDLEFVDSTEMPVGLGEPGTTVVAPAIANAIQHAVGVRLRDLPMRPAALKAALSEA
;
A
#
# COMPACT_ATOMS: atom_id res chain seq x y z
N MET A 1 11.46 12.21 7.07
CA MET A 1 10.10 11.70 7.22
C MET A 1 9.13 12.68 7.79
N ALA A 2 9.33 13.33 8.94
CA ALA A 2 8.55 14.52 9.31
C ALA A 2 8.36 15.49 8.12
N ARG A 3 9.33 15.55 7.22
CA ARG A 3 9.29 16.37 5.99
C ARG A 3 8.42 15.82 4.85
N PHE A 4 8.05 14.53 4.83
CA PHE A 4 7.08 14.00 3.85
C PHE A 4 5.67 14.44 4.23
N ASP A 5 5.31 14.27 5.50
CA ASP A 5 4.04 14.74 6.05
C ASP A 5 3.92 16.26 5.89
N ASP A 6 5.02 17.02 6.12
CA ASP A 6 5.08 18.46 5.88
C ASP A 6 4.90 18.83 4.40
N LYS A 7 5.44 18.05 3.45
CA LYS A 7 5.28 18.30 2.01
C LYS A 7 3.92 17.86 1.48
N LEU A 8 3.38 16.74 1.97
CA LEU A 8 2.01 16.34 1.69
C LEU A 8 1.06 17.43 2.19
N ALA A 9 1.27 17.93 3.39
CA ALA A 9 0.53 19.05 3.97
C ALA A 9 0.77 20.38 3.22
N ALA A 10 1.97 20.63 2.69
CA ALA A 10 2.26 21.83 1.88
C ALA A 10 1.58 21.76 0.52
N HIS A 11 1.64 20.61 -0.17
CA HIS A 11 0.97 20.39 -1.43
C HIS A 11 -0.57 20.44 -1.29
N GLN A 12 -1.10 19.89 -0.22
CA GLN A 12 -2.53 20.00 0.13
C GLN A 12 -2.92 21.46 0.41
N ARG A 13 -2.03 22.26 1.02
CA ARG A 13 -2.22 23.71 1.20
C ARG A 13 -2.16 24.49 -0.13
N GLU A 14 -1.29 24.10 -1.05
CA GLU A 14 -1.21 24.68 -2.40
C GLU A 14 -2.47 24.37 -3.21
N LEU A 15 -2.96 23.13 -3.18
CA LEU A 15 -4.22 22.75 -3.81
C LEU A 15 -5.41 23.50 -3.19
N ALA A 16 -5.45 23.65 -1.87
CA ALA A 16 -6.46 24.43 -1.18
C ALA A 16 -6.36 25.95 -1.46
N ALA A 17 -5.15 26.46 -1.68
CA ALA A 17 -4.91 27.86 -2.06
C ALA A 17 -5.31 28.14 -3.53
N ALA A 18 -5.04 27.21 -4.45
CA ALA A 18 -5.48 27.26 -5.85
C ALA A 18 -7.02 27.26 -5.95
N HIS A 19 -7.71 26.48 -5.12
CA HIS A 19 -9.17 26.54 -5.00
C HIS A 19 -9.70 27.88 -4.45
N LYS A 20 -8.96 28.56 -3.56
CA LYS A 20 -9.34 29.88 -3.05
C LYS A 20 -9.27 30.98 -4.11
N THR A 21 -8.36 30.87 -5.08
CA THR A 21 -8.23 31.87 -6.16
C THR A 21 -9.25 31.69 -7.27
N SER A 22 -9.80 30.47 -7.46
CA SER A 22 -10.87 30.22 -8.46
C SER A 22 -12.28 30.56 -7.96
N SER A 23 -12.51 30.68 -6.65
CA SER A 23 -13.84 30.92 -6.03
C SER A 23 -14.18 32.38 -5.80
N SER A 24 -13.42 33.36 -6.35
CA SER A 24 -13.65 34.78 -6.13
C SER A 24 -14.77 35.42 -6.98
N ARG A 25 -15.62 34.62 -7.63
CA ARG A 25 -16.84 35.14 -8.31
C ARG A 25 -18.05 34.30 -7.93
N GLY A 26 -18.58 34.53 -6.74
CA GLY A 26 -19.86 33.95 -6.31
C GLY A 26 -19.89 33.85 -4.78
N GLY A 27 -20.56 34.79 -4.11
CA GLY A 27 -20.55 34.93 -2.66
C GLY A 27 -21.04 33.68 -1.94
N ILE A 28 -20.13 33.02 -1.21
CA ILE A 28 -20.43 32.07 -0.15
C ILE A 28 -20.08 32.75 1.18
N THR A 29 -21.09 32.88 2.02
CA THR A 29 -20.99 33.50 3.35
C THR A 29 -20.06 32.67 4.26
N ARG A 30 -19.42 33.36 5.21
CA ARG A 30 -18.39 32.87 6.17
C ARG A 30 -18.81 31.69 7.09
N ARG A 31 -19.79 30.87 6.74
CA ARG A 31 -20.30 29.74 7.52
C ARG A 31 -20.10 28.38 6.86
N GLY A 32 -19.41 28.31 5.76
CA GLY A 32 -19.06 27.05 5.12
C GLY A 32 -17.58 26.99 4.79
N PHE A 33 -16.89 26.09 5.38
CA PHE A 33 -15.64 25.50 4.92
C PHE A 33 -14.40 25.74 5.76
N LEU A 34 -13.99 24.68 6.39
CA LEU A 34 -12.59 24.42 6.69
C LEU A 34 -12.28 22.92 6.50
N ILE A 35 -11.61 22.61 5.41
CA ILE A 35 -10.95 21.32 5.20
C ILE A 35 -9.45 21.57 5.31
N GLY A 36 -8.83 20.97 6.26
CA GLY A 36 -7.39 20.91 6.37
C GLY A 36 -7.00 19.53 6.88
N SER A 37 -6.53 18.67 6.01
CA SER A 37 -5.82 17.49 6.47
C SER A 37 -4.35 17.85 6.59
N VAL A 38 -3.87 17.96 7.79
CA VAL A 38 -2.45 17.99 8.11
C VAL A 38 -2.21 16.80 9.02
N ALA A 39 -1.10 16.13 8.87
CA ALA A 39 -0.65 15.18 9.88
C ALA A 39 -0.69 15.89 11.25
N GLY A 40 -1.70 15.54 12.04
CA GLY A 40 -1.87 16.07 13.41
C GLY A 40 -3.12 16.88 13.71
N SER A 41 -3.92 17.35 12.75
CA SER A 41 -5.17 18.04 13.08
C SER A 41 -6.19 17.95 11.95
N THR A 42 -7.25 17.20 12.18
CA THR A 42 -8.41 17.13 11.26
C THR A 42 -9.50 18.04 11.81
N MET A 43 -9.86 19.07 11.03
CA MET A 43 -11.05 19.87 11.33
C MET A 43 -12.29 19.07 10.96
N LEU A 44 -13.19 18.95 11.89
CA LEU A 44 -14.52 18.41 11.72
C LEU A 44 -15.52 19.56 11.77
N ALA A 45 -16.28 19.77 10.69
CA ALA A 45 -17.38 20.75 10.68
C ALA A 45 -18.69 20.01 10.97
N PHE A 46 -19.46 20.51 11.90
CA PHE A 46 -20.79 20.02 12.27
C PHE A 46 -21.88 20.96 11.77
N GLY A 47 -22.93 20.38 11.26
CA GLY A 47 -24.22 21.01 11.12
C GLY A 47 -24.49 21.79 9.84
N VAL A 48 -25.25 21.18 8.96
CA VAL A 48 -26.26 21.88 8.15
C VAL A 48 -27.48 20.99 8.12
N SER A 49 -28.64 21.51 8.54
CA SER A 49 -29.90 20.82 8.35
C SER A 49 -30.16 20.58 6.86
N GLY A 50 -30.71 19.40 6.51
CA GLY A 50 -30.87 18.92 5.14
C GLY A 50 -31.63 19.78 4.15
N ALA A 51 -32.12 20.97 4.56
CA ALA A 51 -32.77 21.95 3.69
C ALA A 51 -31.81 22.86 2.88
N ALA A 52 -30.51 22.92 3.26
CA ALA A 52 -29.54 23.80 2.60
C ALA A 52 -28.72 23.10 1.50
N LEU A 53 -28.70 21.78 1.47
CA LEU A 53 -27.98 20.98 0.45
C LEU A 53 -28.82 20.77 -0.82
N ALA A 54 -30.15 20.93 -0.77
CA ALA A 54 -31.03 20.77 -1.91
C ALA A 54 -31.02 21.96 -2.88
N ALA A 55 -30.40 23.09 -2.55
CA ALA A 55 -30.43 24.32 -3.36
C ALA A 55 -29.18 24.57 -4.22
N GLY A 56 -28.24 23.60 -4.30
CA GLY A 56 -26.98 23.81 -5.00
C GLY A 56 -26.48 22.67 -5.90
N SER A 57 -27.30 21.67 -6.19
CA SER A 57 -26.93 20.59 -7.11
C SER A 57 -27.96 20.40 -8.21
N ASP A 58 -27.89 21.24 -9.23
CA ASP A 58 -28.39 20.89 -10.57
C ASP A 58 -27.33 19.98 -11.24
N GLY A 59 -27.25 18.76 -10.81
CA GLY A 59 -26.33 17.76 -11.34
C GLY A 59 -26.83 16.36 -11.03
N LYS A 60 -27.66 15.83 -11.91
CA LYS A 60 -28.17 14.46 -11.86
C LYS A 60 -27.05 13.45 -11.90
N GLY A 61 -27.06 12.49 -10.97
CA GLY A 61 -26.61 11.14 -11.22
C GLY A 61 -25.18 10.79 -10.77
N SER A 62 -25.06 10.46 -9.51
CA SER A 62 -24.14 9.40 -9.06
C SER A 62 -25.02 8.39 -8.32
N ALA A 63 -24.77 7.10 -8.52
CA ALA A 63 -25.43 6.05 -7.75
C ALA A 63 -24.81 5.95 -6.34
N SER A 64 -24.67 7.06 -5.65
CA SER A 64 -24.75 7.16 -4.22
C SER A 64 -26.26 7.07 -3.92
N GLU A 65 -26.70 6.03 -3.23
CA GLU A 65 -28.05 6.01 -2.66
C GLU A 65 -28.25 7.38 -2.02
N THR A 66 -29.18 8.15 -2.57
CA THR A 66 -29.60 9.44 -2.04
C THR A 66 -29.86 9.25 -0.55
N LEU A 67 -29.05 9.87 0.30
CA LEU A 67 -29.35 9.95 1.73
C LEU A 67 -30.82 10.38 1.85
N SER A 68 -31.61 9.60 2.56
CA SER A 68 -33.02 9.90 2.74
C SER A 68 -33.16 11.31 3.33
N ALA A 69 -34.07 12.11 2.78
CA ALA A 69 -34.35 13.45 3.30
C ALA A 69 -34.58 13.36 4.82
N GLY A 70 -33.74 14.03 5.62
CA GLY A 70 -33.76 13.98 7.07
C GLY A 70 -32.63 13.20 7.75
N ALA A 71 -31.60 12.74 7.02
CA ALA A 71 -30.41 12.16 7.64
C ALA A 71 -29.56 13.24 8.34
N PHE A 72 -28.95 12.87 9.47
CA PHE A 72 -28.03 13.71 10.22
C PHE A 72 -26.59 13.33 9.88
N GLU A 73 -25.83 14.28 9.37
CA GLU A 73 -24.41 14.15 9.07
C GLU A 73 -23.57 14.97 10.06
N PRO A 74 -23.21 14.41 11.23
CA PRO A 74 -22.44 15.15 12.22
C PRO A 74 -21.03 15.49 11.75
N THR A 75 -20.51 14.73 10.81
CA THR A 75 -19.21 14.93 10.19
C THR A 75 -19.26 14.48 8.74
N MET A 76 -18.21 14.82 7.96
CA MET A 76 -18.01 14.23 6.63
C MET A 76 -17.77 12.71 6.64
N TRP A 77 -17.49 12.11 7.81
CA TRP A 77 -17.05 10.72 7.92
C TRP A 77 -18.18 9.71 8.09
N TYR A 78 -19.36 10.14 8.50
CA TYR A 78 -20.52 9.26 8.60
C TYR A 78 -21.83 10.04 8.67
N ALA A 79 -22.92 9.36 8.36
CA ALA A 79 -24.28 9.85 8.47
C ALA A 79 -25.12 8.90 9.32
N ILE A 80 -26.13 9.45 10.01
CA ILE A 80 -27.12 8.68 10.77
C ILE A 80 -28.49 8.95 10.15
N ALA A 81 -29.13 7.91 9.63
CA ALA A 81 -30.47 7.99 9.07
C ALA A 81 -31.56 7.95 10.17
N THR A 82 -32.78 8.36 9.81
CA THR A 82 -33.94 8.36 10.73
C THR A 82 -34.38 6.97 11.16
N ASP A 83 -33.97 5.92 10.46
CA ASP A 83 -34.18 4.52 10.85
C ASP A 83 -33.09 4.00 11.84
N GLY A 84 -32.09 4.81 12.15
CA GLY A 84 -30.96 4.49 13.00
C GLY A 84 -29.76 3.85 12.27
N THR A 85 -29.81 3.67 10.94
CA THR A 85 -28.68 3.19 10.15
C THR A 85 -27.53 4.21 10.21
N VAL A 86 -26.33 3.72 10.52
CA VAL A 86 -25.09 4.51 10.52
C VAL A 86 -24.29 4.15 9.27
N THR A 87 -24.16 5.08 8.35
CA THR A 87 -23.35 4.90 7.13
C THR A 87 -22.00 5.57 7.32
N VAL A 88 -20.91 4.80 7.29
CA VAL A 88 -19.54 5.31 7.41
C VAL A 88 -18.93 5.49 6.01
N HIS A 89 -18.47 6.71 5.71
CA HIS A 89 -17.87 7.07 4.43
C HIS A 89 -16.39 6.68 4.42
N ILE A 90 -16.01 5.84 3.47
CA ILE A 90 -14.68 5.24 3.37
C ILE A 90 -13.92 5.84 2.20
N THR A 91 -12.88 6.61 2.49
CA THR A 91 -11.97 7.21 1.49
C THR A 91 -10.83 6.27 1.09
N LYS A 92 -10.75 5.09 1.70
CA LYS A 92 -9.73 4.08 1.45
C LYS A 92 -10.29 2.97 0.56
N SER A 93 -9.47 2.46 -0.33
CA SER A 93 -9.87 1.45 -1.31
C SER A 93 -9.80 0.05 -0.72
N GLU A 94 -10.77 -0.79 -1.06
CA GLU A 94 -10.83 -2.20 -0.66
C GLU A 94 -10.20 -3.10 -1.71
N MET A 95 -9.15 -3.82 -1.32
CA MET A 95 -8.38 -4.72 -2.18
C MET A 95 -8.12 -6.09 -1.55
N GLY A 96 -8.93 -6.47 -0.54
CA GLY A 96 -8.85 -7.73 0.19
C GLY A 96 -8.37 -7.61 1.63
N GLN A 97 -8.10 -6.38 2.12
CA GLN A 97 -7.59 -6.12 3.46
C GLN A 97 -8.68 -5.76 4.50
N HIS A 98 -9.96 -5.72 4.10
CA HIS A 98 -11.10 -5.41 4.98
C HIS A 98 -10.99 -4.04 5.67
N VAL A 99 -10.43 -3.04 4.96
CA VAL A 99 -10.13 -1.72 5.52
C VAL A 99 -11.38 -1.01 6.06
N ALA A 100 -12.50 -1.10 5.33
CA ALA A 100 -13.74 -0.44 5.73
C ALA A 100 -14.25 -0.95 7.09
N THR A 101 -14.15 -2.27 7.35
CA THR A 101 -14.54 -2.85 8.63
C THR A 101 -13.70 -2.28 9.78
N SER A 102 -12.39 -2.18 9.59
CA SER A 102 -11.49 -1.60 10.59
C SER A 102 -11.80 -0.13 10.86
N LEU A 103 -12.01 0.67 9.79
CA LEU A 103 -12.30 2.10 9.92
C LEU A 103 -13.69 2.36 10.51
N ALA A 104 -14.71 1.60 10.11
CA ALA A 104 -16.06 1.71 10.68
C ALA A 104 -16.06 1.42 12.19
N ARG A 105 -15.26 0.45 12.64
CA ARG A 105 -15.13 0.13 14.08
C ARG A 105 -14.59 1.31 14.89
N LEU A 106 -13.69 2.13 14.33
CA LEU A 106 -13.18 3.34 15.00
C LEU A 106 -14.29 4.34 15.32
N VAL A 107 -15.16 4.58 14.33
CA VAL A 107 -16.32 5.47 14.49
C VAL A 107 -17.33 4.86 15.49
N VAL A 108 -17.71 3.61 15.26
CA VAL A 108 -18.80 2.93 15.98
C VAL A 108 -18.46 2.71 17.45
N GLU A 109 -17.19 2.41 17.76
CA GLU A 109 -16.72 2.27 19.14
C GLU A 109 -17.00 3.54 19.94
N GLU A 110 -16.62 4.68 19.42
CA GLU A 110 -16.78 5.95 20.12
C GLU A 110 -18.19 6.52 20.03
N LEU A 111 -18.90 6.27 18.95
CA LEU A 111 -20.29 6.67 18.75
C LEU A 111 -21.26 5.84 19.61
N GLU A 112 -20.86 4.69 20.15
CA GLU A 112 -21.72 3.71 20.83
C GLU A 112 -22.93 3.27 19.96
N ALA A 113 -22.75 3.20 18.63
CA ALA A 113 -23.77 2.72 17.72
C ALA A 113 -23.95 1.20 17.82
N ASP A 114 -25.05 0.69 17.30
CA ASP A 114 -25.25 -0.75 17.15
C ASP A 114 -24.51 -1.23 15.89
N TRP A 115 -23.57 -2.16 16.05
CA TRP A 115 -22.78 -2.70 14.95
C TRP A 115 -23.65 -3.32 13.84
N ASP A 116 -24.79 -3.91 14.21
CA ASP A 116 -25.70 -4.54 13.24
C ASP A 116 -26.45 -3.52 12.36
N SER A 117 -26.45 -2.23 12.74
CA SER A 117 -27.04 -1.13 11.96
C SER A 117 -26.00 -0.40 11.07
N VAL A 118 -24.74 -0.87 11.04
CA VAL A 118 -23.66 -0.17 10.33
C VAL A 118 -23.58 -0.57 8.87
N LYS A 119 -23.47 0.43 8.01
CA LYS A 119 -23.13 0.29 6.58
C LYS A 119 -21.86 1.06 6.27
N VAL A 120 -21.19 0.68 5.21
CA VAL A 120 -20.02 1.39 4.66
C VAL A 120 -20.31 1.85 3.25
N ASP A 121 -19.83 3.04 2.92
CA ASP A 121 -19.91 3.62 1.60
C ASP A 121 -18.51 4.00 1.12
N TYR A 122 -18.06 3.40 0.01
CA TYR A 122 -16.78 3.74 -0.64
C TYR A 122 -17.00 4.95 -1.53
N VAL A 123 -16.57 6.10 -1.04
CA VAL A 123 -16.90 7.38 -1.67
C VAL A 123 -16.13 7.62 -2.96
N ASP A 124 -16.77 8.27 -3.91
CA ASP A 124 -16.15 8.78 -5.13
C ASP A 124 -15.15 9.91 -4.83
N SER A 125 -14.22 10.14 -5.76
CA SER A 125 -13.26 11.21 -5.59
C SER A 125 -13.95 12.59 -5.58
N ALA A 126 -13.70 13.38 -4.54
CA ALA A 126 -14.17 14.74 -4.42
C ALA A 126 -13.23 15.59 -3.58
N PRO A 127 -13.13 16.91 -3.84
CA PRO A 127 -12.23 17.80 -3.08
C PRO A 127 -12.46 17.80 -1.56
N LYS A 128 -13.69 17.54 -1.13
CA LYS A 128 -14.04 17.49 0.30
C LYS A 128 -13.32 16.41 1.09
N TRP A 129 -12.87 15.35 0.41
CA TRP A 129 -12.17 14.21 1.05
C TRP A 129 -10.66 14.43 1.20
N GLY A 130 -10.11 15.53 0.64
CA GLY A 130 -8.67 15.78 0.61
C GLY A 130 -7.93 14.79 -0.28
N TYR A 131 -6.71 14.42 0.13
CA TYR A 131 -5.87 13.52 -0.65
C TYR A 131 -6.24 12.06 -0.41
N MET A 132 -6.76 11.40 -1.43
CA MET A 132 -7.24 10.02 -1.36
C MET A 132 -6.16 9.04 -1.83
N ILE A 133 -5.65 8.25 -0.87
CA ILE A 133 -4.63 7.22 -1.10
C ILE A 133 -4.79 6.05 -0.12
N THR A 134 -4.51 4.85 -0.58
CA THR A 134 -4.48 3.60 0.20
C THR A 134 -3.17 2.88 -0.08
N GLY A 135 -2.22 2.97 0.84
CA GLY A 135 -0.88 2.40 0.69
C GLY A 135 -0.08 2.56 1.97
N GLY A 136 1.16 2.05 1.99
CA GLY A 136 2.09 2.20 3.10
C GLY A 136 1.63 1.60 4.44
N SER A 137 0.55 0.82 4.42
CA SER A 137 -0.11 0.31 5.63
C SER A 137 -0.67 1.40 6.56
N TRP A 138 -0.90 2.62 6.06
CA TRP A 138 -1.26 3.80 6.86
C TRP A 138 -2.73 3.89 7.24
N SER A 139 -3.63 3.17 6.57
CA SER A 139 -5.07 3.43 6.63
C SER A 139 -5.64 3.47 8.04
N VAL A 140 -5.39 2.45 8.87
CA VAL A 140 -5.89 2.43 10.26
C VAL A 140 -5.15 3.44 11.12
N HIS A 141 -3.81 3.50 11.02
CA HIS A 141 -2.98 4.40 11.79
C HIS A 141 -3.39 5.88 11.62
N GLN A 142 -3.44 6.35 10.37
CA GLN A 142 -3.81 7.74 10.07
C GLN A 142 -5.26 8.08 10.40
N SER A 143 -6.16 7.09 10.32
CA SER A 143 -7.59 7.29 10.56
C SER A 143 -8.00 7.09 12.01
N TYR A 144 -7.14 6.53 12.86
CA TYR A 144 -7.49 6.19 14.24
C TYR A 144 -8.02 7.40 15.03
N GLN A 145 -7.20 8.42 15.13
CA GLN A 145 -7.57 9.61 15.90
C GLN A 145 -8.77 10.37 15.29
N PRO A 146 -8.77 10.73 13.98
CA PRO A 146 -9.85 11.53 13.42
C PRO A 146 -11.20 10.80 13.39
N LEU A 147 -11.23 9.50 13.08
CA LEU A 147 -12.49 8.75 13.05
C LEU A 147 -13.02 8.47 14.45
N SER A 148 -12.14 8.18 15.41
CA SER A 148 -12.54 8.02 16.81
C SER A 148 -13.10 9.32 17.40
N GLN A 149 -12.42 10.46 17.17
CA GLN A 149 -12.93 11.77 17.60
C GLN A 149 -14.28 12.11 16.94
N ALA A 150 -14.44 11.79 15.65
CA ALA A 150 -15.72 11.98 14.95
C ALA A 150 -16.84 11.16 15.61
N GLY A 151 -16.59 9.91 15.95
CA GLY A 151 -17.54 9.05 16.67
C GLY A 151 -17.89 9.60 18.05
N ALA A 152 -16.88 10.02 18.82
CA ALA A 152 -17.05 10.58 20.17
C ALA A 152 -17.84 11.90 20.16
N ALA A 153 -17.56 12.79 19.20
CA ALA A 153 -18.30 14.03 19.03
C ALA A 153 -19.79 13.79 18.70
N GLY A 154 -20.08 12.84 17.79
CA GLY A 154 -21.45 12.45 17.51
C GLY A 154 -22.18 11.86 18.73
N ARG A 155 -21.49 11.05 19.53
CA ARG A 155 -22.05 10.54 20.81
C ARG A 155 -22.40 11.65 21.77
N ILE A 156 -21.54 12.65 21.93
CA ILE A 156 -21.82 13.83 22.78
C ILE A 156 -23.04 14.56 22.28
N ALA A 157 -23.10 14.89 20.99
CA ALA A 157 -24.24 15.62 20.38
C ALA A 157 -25.57 14.84 20.54
N LEU A 158 -25.54 13.52 20.36
CA LEU A 158 -26.73 12.67 20.53
C LEU A 158 -27.19 12.58 21.99
N ILE A 159 -26.26 12.52 22.95
CA ILE A 159 -26.59 12.54 24.39
C ILE A 159 -27.24 13.89 24.75
N GLU A 160 -26.67 15.02 24.33
CA GLU A 160 -27.21 16.35 24.59
C GLU A 160 -28.62 16.49 24.02
N ALA A 161 -28.83 16.14 22.75
CA ALA A 161 -30.14 16.21 22.09
C ALA A 161 -31.14 15.23 22.70
N GLY A 162 -30.75 13.99 22.97
CA GLY A 162 -31.60 13.00 23.62
C GLY A 162 -32.03 13.41 25.03
N ALA A 163 -31.15 13.98 25.84
CA ALA A 163 -31.45 14.52 27.15
C ALA A 163 -32.48 15.67 27.06
N GLN A 164 -32.30 16.58 26.12
CA GLN A 164 -33.23 17.67 25.86
C GLN A 164 -34.62 17.15 25.46
N GLN A 165 -34.67 16.17 24.50
CA GLN A 165 -35.94 15.58 24.04
C GLN A 165 -36.67 14.79 25.12
N MET A 166 -35.96 14.12 26.04
CA MET A 166 -36.51 13.40 27.17
C MET A 166 -36.81 14.32 28.38
N GLY A 167 -36.34 15.57 28.39
CA GLY A 167 -36.52 16.49 29.49
C GLY A 167 -35.74 16.11 30.74
N VAL A 168 -34.55 15.51 30.59
CA VAL A 168 -33.68 15.05 31.69
C VAL A 168 -32.32 15.74 31.66
N ALA A 169 -31.57 15.63 32.78
CA ALA A 169 -30.20 16.15 32.81
C ALA A 169 -29.24 15.33 31.93
N VAL A 170 -28.33 16.01 31.22
CA VAL A 170 -27.36 15.37 30.32
C VAL A 170 -26.51 14.33 31.06
N GLU A 171 -26.08 14.62 32.27
CA GLU A 171 -25.27 13.76 33.14
C GLU A 171 -25.98 12.46 33.53
N SER A 172 -27.31 12.41 33.44
CA SER A 172 -28.10 11.19 33.71
C SER A 172 -28.19 10.28 32.48
N CYS A 173 -27.72 10.78 31.31
CA CYS A 173 -27.82 10.08 30.04
C CYS A 173 -26.55 9.29 29.70
N LYS A 174 -26.72 8.14 29.07
CA LYS A 174 -25.66 7.32 28.51
C LYS A 174 -26.04 6.87 27.10
N ALA A 175 -25.07 6.87 26.20
CA ALA A 175 -25.23 6.26 24.89
C ALA A 175 -24.86 4.76 24.95
N ARG A 176 -25.65 3.94 24.30
CA ARG A 176 -25.38 2.50 24.18
C ARG A 176 -26.20 1.88 23.03
N LYS A 177 -25.53 1.12 22.16
CA LYS A 177 -26.13 0.39 21.05
C LYS A 177 -27.16 1.24 20.25
N GLY A 178 -26.74 2.42 19.81
CA GLY A 178 -27.57 3.30 18.99
C GLY A 178 -28.74 3.94 19.73
N ARG A 179 -28.68 4.03 21.06
CA ARG A 179 -29.71 4.64 21.90
C ARG A 179 -29.10 5.56 22.96
N VAL A 180 -29.78 6.61 23.30
CA VAL A 180 -29.54 7.42 24.51
C VAL A 180 -30.53 6.99 25.60
N ILE A 181 -30.02 6.69 26.80
CA ILE A 181 -30.74 6.06 27.89
C ILE A 181 -30.58 6.89 29.16
N SER A 182 -31.68 7.16 29.88
CA SER A 182 -31.70 7.79 31.21
C SER A 182 -32.78 7.12 32.06
N GLY A 183 -32.35 6.32 33.05
CA GLY A 183 -33.26 5.48 33.85
C GLY A 183 -34.09 4.54 32.97
N ASP A 184 -35.43 4.65 33.04
CA ASP A 184 -36.37 3.86 32.25
C ASP A 184 -36.70 4.48 30.89
N GLN A 185 -36.22 5.71 30.61
CA GLN A 185 -36.42 6.39 29.35
C GLN A 185 -35.28 6.09 28.36
N SER A 186 -35.63 5.97 27.08
CA SER A 186 -34.61 5.85 26.03
C SER A 186 -35.14 6.31 24.70
N LEU A 187 -34.26 6.92 23.89
CA LEU A 187 -34.50 7.26 22.49
C LEU A 187 -33.44 6.63 21.60
N SER A 188 -33.83 6.08 20.47
CA SER A 188 -32.89 5.64 19.44
C SER A 188 -32.22 6.83 18.77
N TYR A 189 -31.05 6.62 18.17
CA TYR A 189 -30.39 7.67 17.37
C TYR A 189 -31.27 8.12 16.21
N GLY A 190 -32.03 7.21 15.58
CA GLY A 190 -33.00 7.55 14.53
C GLY A 190 -34.11 8.46 15.01
N GLU A 191 -34.69 8.21 16.20
CA GLU A 191 -35.73 9.08 16.80
C GLU A 191 -35.18 10.47 17.13
N ILE A 192 -33.94 10.54 17.67
CA ILE A 192 -33.27 11.80 17.99
C ILE A 192 -33.04 12.63 16.72
N VAL A 193 -32.51 11.97 15.64
CA VAL A 193 -32.24 12.60 14.36
C VAL A 193 -33.55 13.06 13.69
N ALA A 194 -34.60 12.24 13.72
CA ALA A 194 -35.91 12.60 13.15
C ALA A 194 -36.54 13.83 13.82
N ALA A 195 -36.32 14.04 15.12
CA ALA A 195 -36.76 15.20 15.86
C ALA A 195 -35.91 16.49 15.61
N GLY A 196 -34.77 16.34 14.95
CA GLY A 196 -33.82 17.41 14.63
C GLY A 196 -32.68 17.48 15.65
N LEU A 197 -31.46 17.55 15.11
CA LEU A 197 -30.22 17.68 15.88
C LEU A 197 -29.32 18.73 15.23
N GLU A 198 -28.96 19.76 15.99
CA GLU A 198 -27.98 20.77 15.60
C GLU A 198 -26.91 20.90 16.69
N ARG A 199 -25.65 20.61 16.37
CA ARG A 199 -24.48 20.81 17.24
C ARG A 199 -23.28 21.08 16.36
N SER A 200 -22.53 22.10 16.68
CA SER A 200 -21.21 22.37 16.10
C SER A 200 -20.13 22.32 17.17
N PHE A 201 -18.96 21.84 16.81
CA PHE A 201 -17.78 21.80 17.67
C PHE A 201 -16.70 22.69 17.10
N SER A 202 -16.02 23.45 17.95
CA SER A 202 -14.78 24.13 17.58
C SER A 202 -13.61 23.14 17.46
N GLU A 203 -12.52 23.55 16.85
CA GLU A 203 -11.29 22.76 16.80
C GLU A 203 -10.77 22.42 18.20
N GLU A 204 -10.85 23.38 19.13
CA GLU A 204 -10.42 23.21 20.51
C GLU A 204 -11.30 22.20 21.24
N GLU A 205 -12.62 22.26 21.05
CA GLU A 205 -13.55 21.27 21.62
C GLU A 205 -13.26 19.87 21.08
N LEU A 206 -13.05 19.72 19.77
CA LEU A 206 -12.73 18.43 19.17
C LEU A 206 -11.40 17.86 19.67
N ALA A 207 -10.38 18.70 19.75
CA ALA A 207 -9.06 18.30 20.27
C ALA A 207 -9.10 17.90 21.74
N ALA A 208 -10.04 18.47 22.52
CA ALA A 208 -10.22 18.15 23.95
C ALA A 208 -11.08 16.92 24.21
N ILE A 209 -11.70 16.31 23.19
CA ILE A 209 -12.50 15.09 23.36
C ILE A 209 -11.59 13.92 23.77
N GLU A 210 -11.81 13.42 24.98
CA GLU A 210 -11.16 12.19 25.42
C GLU A 210 -11.86 10.96 24.85
N LEU A 211 -11.06 10.07 24.25
CA LEU A 211 -11.53 8.79 23.75
C LEU A 211 -11.75 7.79 24.90
N LYS A 212 -12.61 6.82 24.68
CA LYS A 212 -12.88 5.77 25.67
C LYS A 212 -11.59 5.01 26.02
N PRO A 213 -11.33 4.74 27.30
CA PRO A 213 -10.20 3.91 27.69
C PRO A 213 -10.35 2.49 27.13
N ALA A 214 -9.25 1.79 26.94
CA ALA A 214 -9.25 0.44 26.36
C ALA A 214 -10.16 -0.54 27.12
N SER A 215 -10.28 -0.39 28.45
CA SER A 215 -11.16 -1.21 29.31
C SER A 215 -12.66 -1.04 29.01
N GLU A 216 -13.08 0.04 28.36
CA GLU A 216 -14.47 0.32 28.02
C GLU A 216 -14.83 -0.01 26.57
N ARG A 217 -13.85 -0.42 25.77
CA ARG A 217 -14.06 -0.79 24.37
C ARG A 217 -14.94 -2.04 24.24
N ARG A 218 -15.81 -2.06 23.24
CA ARG A 218 -16.78 -3.14 23.00
C ARG A 218 -16.81 -3.63 21.57
N VAL A 219 -16.34 -2.84 20.62
CA VAL A 219 -16.31 -3.15 19.19
C VAL A 219 -14.86 -3.31 18.72
N LEU A 220 -13.98 -2.40 19.11
CA LEU A 220 -12.55 -2.53 18.82
C LEU A 220 -11.96 -3.73 19.56
N GLY A 221 -11.13 -4.50 18.87
CA GLY A 221 -10.50 -5.69 19.43
C GLY A 221 -11.39 -6.93 19.51
N THR A 222 -12.66 -6.83 19.07
CA THR A 222 -13.57 -8.00 19.04
C THR A 222 -13.40 -8.78 17.75
N ARG A 223 -13.60 -10.11 17.83
CA ARG A 223 -13.66 -10.98 16.65
C ARG A 223 -14.98 -10.82 15.91
N GLY A 224 -15.01 -11.17 14.65
CA GLY A 224 -16.19 -11.15 13.81
C GLY A 224 -15.89 -11.00 12.31
N ASN A 225 -16.85 -11.32 11.47
CA ASN A 225 -16.71 -11.21 10.03
C ASN A 225 -16.54 -9.75 9.59
N ALA A 226 -15.79 -9.53 8.54
CA ALA A 226 -15.70 -8.23 7.90
C ALA A 226 -17.00 -7.91 7.13
N LEU A 227 -17.37 -6.62 7.08
CA LEU A 227 -18.60 -6.13 6.44
C LEU A 227 -18.64 -6.41 4.93
N ASP A 228 -17.48 -6.52 4.30
CA ASP A 228 -17.31 -6.77 2.87
C ASP A 228 -17.29 -8.27 2.49
N VAL A 229 -17.28 -9.19 3.45
CA VAL A 229 -17.29 -10.65 3.17
C VAL A 229 -18.61 -11.10 2.54
N PRO A 230 -19.81 -10.77 3.08
CA PRO A 230 -21.05 -11.20 2.47
C PRO A 230 -21.20 -10.80 0.99
N PRO A 231 -21.01 -9.52 0.58
CA PRO A 231 -21.10 -9.14 -0.83
C PRO A 231 -20.06 -9.82 -1.72
N LYS A 232 -18.85 -10.11 -1.21
CA LYS A 232 -17.81 -10.83 -1.97
C LYS A 232 -18.11 -12.32 -2.18
N THR A 233 -18.92 -12.93 -1.33
CA THR A 233 -19.24 -14.36 -1.40
C THR A 233 -20.56 -14.66 -2.09
N ASN A 234 -21.44 -13.67 -2.28
CA ASN A 234 -22.76 -13.84 -2.91
C ASN A 234 -22.88 -13.15 -4.28
N GLY A 235 -21.76 -12.56 -4.79
CA GLY A 235 -21.75 -11.92 -6.11
C GLY A 235 -22.26 -10.47 -6.12
N GLN A 236 -22.50 -9.85 -4.98
CA GLN A 236 -22.94 -8.44 -4.89
C GLN A 236 -21.78 -7.46 -4.94
N ALA A 237 -20.55 -7.88 -4.64
CA ALA A 237 -19.37 -7.03 -4.75
C ALA A 237 -19.06 -6.76 -6.23
N VAL A 238 -18.99 -5.48 -6.60
CA VAL A 238 -18.75 -5.07 -7.99
C VAL A 238 -17.27 -4.69 -8.15
N TYR A 239 -16.56 -5.49 -8.93
CA TYR A 239 -15.18 -5.21 -9.32
C TYR A 239 -15.15 -4.40 -10.62
N GLY A 240 -14.02 -3.76 -10.90
CA GLY A 240 -13.87 -2.96 -12.12
C GLY A 240 -14.16 -3.76 -13.39
N ILE A 241 -13.70 -5.02 -13.44
CA ILE A 241 -13.92 -5.91 -14.60
C ILE A 241 -15.40 -6.26 -14.80
N ASP A 242 -16.21 -6.29 -13.74
CA ASP A 242 -17.64 -6.66 -13.81
C ASP A 242 -18.55 -5.46 -14.02
N TYR A 243 -18.07 -4.25 -13.70
CA TYR A 243 -18.90 -3.06 -13.75
C TYR A 243 -19.41 -2.76 -15.15
N THR A 244 -20.70 -2.47 -15.26
CA THR A 244 -21.37 -2.02 -16.49
C THR A 244 -22.14 -0.74 -16.21
N LEU A 245 -22.20 0.17 -17.19
CA LEU A 245 -23.00 1.38 -17.05
C LEU A 245 -24.48 1.04 -16.92
N PRO A 246 -25.21 1.72 -16.01
CA PRO A 246 -26.66 1.68 -15.96
C PRO A 246 -27.29 2.11 -17.30
N ALA A 247 -28.40 1.48 -17.67
CA ALA A 247 -29.06 1.73 -18.95
C ALA A 247 -29.51 3.19 -19.14
N GLU A 248 -29.88 3.87 -18.05
CA GLU A 248 -30.22 5.29 -18.04
C GLU A 248 -29.04 6.20 -18.34
N ILE A 249 -27.83 5.83 -17.94
CA ILE A 249 -26.60 6.55 -18.31
C ILE A 249 -26.26 6.27 -19.78
N GLU A 250 -26.28 5.01 -20.23
CA GLU A 250 -26.04 4.66 -21.64
C GLU A 250 -27.04 5.35 -22.58
N ALA A 251 -28.25 5.58 -22.15
CA ALA A 251 -29.24 6.32 -22.93
C ALA A 251 -28.86 7.78 -23.21
N ARG A 252 -28.07 8.40 -22.33
CA ARG A 252 -27.58 9.78 -22.46
C ARG A 252 -26.25 9.87 -23.20
N VAL A 253 -25.29 9.03 -22.80
CA VAL A 253 -23.89 9.11 -23.28
C VAL A 253 -23.56 8.11 -24.39
N GLY A 254 -24.50 7.27 -24.77
CA GLY A 254 -24.34 6.23 -25.78
C GLY A 254 -23.92 4.88 -25.19
N LYS A 255 -24.20 3.82 -25.95
CA LYS A 255 -23.92 2.44 -25.55
C LYS A 255 -22.41 2.21 -25.37
N THR A 256 -22.01 1.56 -24.31
CA THR A 256 -20.62 1.23 -23.99
C THR A 256 -19.97 0.39 -25.09
N LEU A 257 -18.79 0.78 -25.53
CA LEU A 257 -17.88 0.00 -26.36
C LEU A 257 -16.81 -0.65 -25.50
N HIS A 258 -16.25 -1.74 -25.99
CA HIS A 258 -15.16 -2.45 -25.32
C HIS A 258 -13.85 -2.26 -26.06
N ALA A 259 -12.76 -2.20 -25.32
CA ALA A 259 -11.44 -2.05 -25.91
C ALA A 259 -10.42 -3.01 -25.29
N ARG A 260 -9.46 -3.43 -26.12
CA ARG A 260 -8.21 -4.03 -25.68
C ARG A 260 -7.04 -3.15 -26.11
N PRO A 261 -6.07 -2.87 -25.21
CA PRO A 261 -4.87 -2.12 -25.59
C PRO A 261 -3.95 -2.97 -26.45
N VAL A 262 -3.23 -2.32 -27.38
CA VAL A 262 -2.16 -2.91 -28.20
C VAL A 262 -0.91 -2.11 -27.91
N MET A 263 0.01 -2.71 -27.17
CA MET A 263 1.18 -2.05 -26.62
C MET A 263 2.41 -2.28 -27.49
N PRO A 264 3.32 -1.27 -27.56
CA PRO A 264 4.59 -1.40 -28.27
C PRO A 264 5.52 -2.43 -27.61
N PRO A 265 6.59 -2.86 -28.31
CA PRO A 265 7.51 -3.87 -27.78
C PRO A 265 8.25 -3.43 -26.51
N SER A 266 8.49 -2.13 -26.30
CA SER A 266 9.10 -1.62 -25.08
C SER A 266 8.32 -0.43 -24.49
N ARG A 267 8.55 -0.14 -23.22
CA ARG A 267 7.79 0.88 -22.48
C ARG A 267 7.98 2.29 -23.03
N PHE A 268 9.18 2.63 -23.48
CA PHE A 268 9.55 3.98 -23.87
C PHE A 268 10.15 4.04 -25.27
N GLY A 269 9.94 5.18 -25.96
CA GLY A 269 10.60 5.54 -27.22
C GLY A 269 10.03 4.88 -28.48
N CYS A 270 9.07 3.99 -28.36
CA CYS A 270 8.45 3.33 -29.51
C CYS A 270 7.45 4.25 -30.24
N LYS A 271 7.41 4.13 -31.57
CA LYS A 271 6.42 4.80 -32.44
C LYS A 271 5.83 3.79 -33.39
N VAL A 272 4.52 3.89 -33.62
CA VAL A 272 3.82 3.11 -34.65
C VAL A 272 4.35 3.54 -36.03
N THR A 273 4.76 2.58 -36.86
CA THR A 273 5.24 2.83 -38.23
C THR A 273 4.28 2.29 -39.28
N ALA A 274 3.57 1.20 -39.00
CA ALA A 274 2.52 0.66 -39.85
C ALA A 274 1.46 -0.07 -39.06
N VAL A 275 0.22 -0.05 -39.54
CA VAL A 275 -0.92 -0.80 -39.00
C VAL A 275 -1.66 -1.47 -40.16
N ASP A 276 -1.80 -2.80 -40.09
CA ASP A 276 -2.67 -3.58 -40.97
C ASP A 276 -3.81 -4.19 -40.15
N ASP A 277 -5.00 -3.63 -40.26
CA ASP A 277 -6.22 -4.08 -39.59
C ASP A 277 -7.18 -4.81 -40.57
N SER A 278 -6.73 -5.20 -41.76
CA SER A 278 -7.54 -5.81 -42.81
C SER A 278 -8.26 -7.08 -42.34
N GLU A 279 -7.59 -7.93 -41.58
CA GLU A 279 -8.18 -9.15 -41.01
C GLU A 279 -9.02 -8.86 -39.77
N ALA A 280 -8.60 -7.90 -38.94
CA ALA A 280 -9.35 -7.45 -37.76
C ALA A 280 -10.75 -6.91 -38.12
N ARG A 281 -10.85 -6.20 -39.26
CA ARG A 281 -12.12 -5.65 -39.81
C ARG A 281 -13.15 -6.73 -40.13
N LYS A 282 -12.74 -7.99 -40.35
CA LYS A 282 -13.64 -9.11 -40.64
C LYS A 282 -14.30 -9.69 -39.38
N VAL A 283 -13.83 -9.32 -38.21
CA VAL A 283 -14.39 -9.80 -36.93
C VAL A 283 -15.74 -9.12 -36.69
N ILE A 284 -16.77 -9.94 -36.49
CA ILE A 284 -18.12 -9.45 -36.17
C ILE A 284 -18.06 -8.70 -34.84
N GLY A 285 -18.53 -7.44 -34.87
CA GLY A 285 -18.50 -6.53 -33.71
C GLY A 285 -17.24 -5.65 -33.62
N TYR A 286 -16.23 -5.82 -34.49
CA TYR A 286 -15.13 -4.87 -34.62
C TYR A 286 -15.66 -3.50 -35.06
N ARG A 287 -15.12 -2.41 -34.50
CA ARG A 287 -15.47 -1.04 -34.87
C ARG A 287 -14.33 -0.33 -35.54
N GLN A 288 -13.19 -0.22 -34.85
CA GLN A 288 -11.99 0.44 -35.38
C GLN A 288 -10.76 0.12 -34.53
N THR A 289 -9.59 0.35 -35.10
CA THR A 289 -8.30 0.45 -34.41
C THR A 289 -7.89 1.92 -34.40
N ILE A 290 -7.53 2.44 -33.24
CA ILE A 290 -7.11 3.83 -33.04
C ILE A 290 -5.72 3.89 -32.43
N GLU A 291 -4.91 4.84 -32.87
CA GLU A 291 -3.67 5.21 -32.18
C GLU A 291 -4.00 6.19 -31.05
N LEU A 292 -3.54 5.89 -29.84
CA LEU A 292 -3.79 6.73 -28.68
C LEU A 292 -2.81 7.91 -28.69
N LYS A 293 -3.35 9.12 -28.85
CA LYS A 293 -2.57 10.36 -28.74
C LYS A 293 -2.58 10.80 -27.28
N ASP A 294 -1.46 10.63 -26.62
CA ASP A 294 -1.33 10.84 -25.18
C ASP A 294 -0.34 11.96 -24.81
N PRO A 295 -0.83 13.18 -24.47
CA PRO A 295 0.01 14.26 -23.98
C PRO A 295 0.67 13.98 -22.61
N SER A 296 0.17 13.01 -21.84
CA SER A 296 0.77 12.62 -20.55
C SER A 296 2.05 11.81 -20.71
N GLY A 297 2.23 11.14 -21.87
CA GLY A 297 3.37 10.32 -22.17
C GLY A 297 3.29 8.86 -21.65
N ILE A 298 2.17 8.44 -21.06
CA ILE A 298 1.98 7.08 -20.50
C ILE A 298 1.81 6.04 -21.62
N CYS A 299 1.05 6.39 -22.66
CA CYS A 299 0.63 5.49 -23.75
C CYS A 299 1.33 5.78 -25.10
N GLN A 300 2.62 6.11 -25.08
CA GLN A 300 3.37 6.41 -26.31
C GLN A 300 3.43 5.20 -27.25
N GLY A 301 2.96 5.38 -28.50
CA GLY A 301 2.94 4.33 -29.50
C GLY A 301 1.92 3.22 -29.28
N TRP A 302 0.92 3.47 -28.41
CA TRP A 302 -0.15 2.49 -28.15
C TRP A 302 -1.30 2.66 -29.13
N LEU A 303 -1.96 1.53 -29.42
CA LEU A 303 -3.24 1.51 -30.10
C LEU A 303 -4.30 0.90 -29.19
N ALA A 304 -5.56 1.14 -29.51
CA ALA A 304 -6.70 0.46 -28.92
C ALA A 304 -7.56 -0.17 -30.01
N VAL A 305 -7.90 -1.42 -29.86
CA VAL A 305 -8.90 -2.10 -30.71
C VAL A 305 -10.26 -1.97 -30.06
N ILE A 306 -11.18 -1.30 -30.74
CA ILE A 306 -12.52 -0.98 -30.27
C ILE A 306 -13.53 -1.92 -30.92
N ALA A 307 -14.45 -2.48 -30.10
CA ALA A 307 -15.47 -3.42 -30.55
C ALA A 307 -16.76 -3.30 -29.70
N ASP A 308 -17.83 -3.94 -30.15
CA ASP A 308 -19.13 -3.98 -29.46
C ASP A 308 -19.09 -4.78 -28.13
N ASN A 309 -18.13 -5.68 -27.98
CA ASN A 309 -17.91 -6.48 -26.80
C ASN A 309 -16.43 -6.90 -26.69
N PHE A 310 -16.02 -7.30 -25.47
CA PHE A 310 -14.62 -7.64 -25.23
C PHE A 310 -14.12 -8.86 -26.03
N SER A 311 -14.98 -9.85 -26.28
CA SER A 311 -14.62 -11.03 -27.08
C SER A 311 -14.30 -10.67 -28.54
N ALA A 312 -15.01 -9.70 -29.11
CA ALA A 312 -14.71 -9.18 -30.44
C ALA A 312 -13.42 -8.36 -30.43
N ALA A 313 -13.21 -7.51 -29.40
CA ALA A 313 -11.95 -6.76 -29.25
C ALA A 313 -10.75 -7.70 -29.16
N MET A 314 -10.84 -8.77 -28.37
CA MET A 314 -9.77 -9.78 -28.25
C MET A 314 -9.44 -10.42 -29.60
N ARG A 315 -10.44 -10.97 -30.29
CA ARG A 315 -10.23 -11.65 -31.59
C ARG A 315 -9.66 -10.69 -32.63
N ALA A 316 -10.14 -9.46 -32.66
CA ALA A 316 -9.64 -8.46 -33.61
C ALA A 316 -8.20 -8.06 -33.30
N THR A 317 -7.85 -7.94 -32.03
CA THR A 317 -6.46 -7.66 -31.59
C THR A 317 -5.50 -8.76 -32.01
N ASP A 318 -5.90 -10.03 -31.88
CA ASP A 318 -5.07 -11.18 -32.25
C ASP A 318 -4.80 -11.25 -33.78
N LEU A 319 -5.66 -10.62 -34.60
CA LEU A 319 -5.54 -10.53 -36.06
C LEU A 319 -4.87 -9.23 -36.56
N LEU A 320 -4.65 -8.26 -35.65
CA LEU A 320 -4.01 -6.99 -35.98
C LEU A 320 -2.51 -7.18 -36.15
N LYS A 321 -1.97 -6.57 -37.19
CA LYS A 321 -0.52 -6.50 -37.40
C LYS A 321 -0.05 -5.06 -37.25
N VAL A 322 0.90 -4.86 -36.35
CA VAL A 322 1.45 -3.53 -36.08
C VAL A 322 2.97 -3.60 -36.17
N GLU A 323 3.54 -2.61 -36.83
CA GLU A 323 4.98 -2.39 -36.82
C GLU A 323 5.32 -1.16 -36.00
N TRP A 324 6.37 -1.25 -35.19
CA TRP A 324 6.89 -0.17 -34.39
C TRP A 324 8.37 0.07 -34.67
N SER A 325 8.79 1.33 -34.57
CA SER A 325 10.21 1.61 -34.32
C SER A 325 10.52 1.20 -32.88
N LYS A 326 11.62 0.48 -32.67
CA LYS A 326 12.08 0.12 -31.33
C LYS A 326 12.72 1.34 -30.68
N GLY A 327 12.30 1.64 -29.44
CA GLY A 327 12.95 2.65 -28.60
C GLY A 327 14.23 2.11 -27.97
N ASP A 328 15.06 3.00 -27.42
CA ASP A 328 16.32 2.62 -26.75
C ASP A 328 16.10 1.67 -25.56
N SER A 329 14.97 1.79 -24.86
CA SER A 329 14.58 0.89 -23.77
C SER A 329 14.45 -0.58 -24.17
N TYR A 330 14.32 -0.89 -25.46
CA TYR A 330 14.31 -2.26 -25.98
C TYR A 330 15.64 -2.99 -25.75
N GLN A 331 16.75 -2.27 -25.70
CA GLN A 331 18.09 -2.83 -25.52
C GLN A 331 18.49 -3.06 -24.06
N VAL A 332 17.71 -2.50 -23.12
CA VAL A 332 18.00 -2.62 -21.68
C VAL A 332 17.46 -3.94 -21.16
N ASP A 333 18.32 -4.76 -20.56
CA ASP A 333 17.97 -6.03 -19.96
C ASP A 333 18.33 -6.08 -18.46
N GLU A 334 17.89 -7.15 -17.78
CA GLU A 334 18.15 -7.38 -16.36
C GLU A 334 19.66 -7.40 -16.05
N THR A 335 20.48 -7.92 -16.98
CA THR A 335 21.94 -8.00 -16.80
C THR A 335 22.56 -6.60 -16.73
N ALA A 336 22.13 -5.70 -17.61
CA ALA A 336 22.59 -4.31 -17.61
C ALA A 336 22.18 -3.57 -16.32
N ILE A 337 20.95 -3.81 -15.84
CA ILE A 337 20.43 -3.22 -14.60
C ILE A 337 21.24 -3.73 -13.39
N GLN A 338 21.51 -5.02 -13.30
CA GLN A 338 22.30 -5.62 -12.22
C GLN A 338 23.75 -5.12 -12.25
N ALA A 339 24.38 -5.04 -13.45
CA ALA A 339 25.74 -4.54 -13.60
C ALA A 339 25.88 -3.08 -13.15
N GLU A 340 24.92 -2.23 -13.50
CA GLU A 340 24.88 -0.84 -13.01
C GLU A 340 24.67 -0.80 -11.49
N GLY A 341 23.77 -1.63 -10.95
CA GLY A 341 23.59 -1.76 -9.50
C GLY A 341 24.90 -2.12 -8.77
N GLN A 342 25.63 -3.10 -9.29
CA GLN A 342 26.94 -3.51 -8.75
C GLN A 342 27.96 -2.37 -8.80
N ARG A 343 28.02 -1.62 -9.89
CA ARG A 343 28.89 -0.44 -10.03
C ARG A 343 28.56 0.64 -8.98
N LEU A 344 27.27 0.92 -8.80
CA LEU A 344 26.79 1.93 -7.88
C LEU A 344 27.11 1.61 -6.41
N VAL A 345 26.96 0.36 -5.98
CA VAL A 345 27.24 -0.03 -4.59
C VAL A 345 28.73 -0.20 -4.31
N SER A 346 29.54 -0.47 -5.35
CA SER A 346 30.99 -0.56 -5.23
C SER A 346 31.66 0.81 -5.06
N SER A 347 31.04 1.86 -5.60
CA SER A 347 31.55 3.25 -5.51
C SER A 347 30.37 4.22 -5.35
N PRO A 348 29.72 4.22 -4.17
CA PRO A 348 28.56 5.07 -3.93
C PRO A 348 28.95 6.55 -3.96
N SER A 349 28.10 7.38 -4.56
CA SER A 349 28.37 8.81 -4.72
C SER A 349 27.10 9.66 -4.66
N ARG A 350 27.26 10.95 -4.39
CA ARG A 350 26.16 11.93 -4.39
C ARG A 350 25.63 12.23 -5.80
N ASP A 351 26.36 11.93 -6.86
CA ASP A 351 25.93 12.11 -8.25
C ASP A 351 24.81 11.15 -8.65
N ASN A 352 24.78 9.99 -7.98
CA ASN A 352 23.80 8.93 -8.28
C ASN A 352 22.81 8.70 -7.14
N GLY A 353 22.92 9.43 -6.05
CA GLY A 353 22.03 9.22 -4.91
C GLY A 353 22.36 10.10 -3.71
N SER A 354 22.08 9.59 -2.51
CA SER A 354 22.22 10.36 -1.29
C SER A 354 22.44 9.48 -0.06
N LEU A 355 22.73 10.10 1.07
CA LEU A 355 22.81 9.43 2.37
C LEU A 355 21.43 9.41 3.04
N LEU A 356 21.01 8.22 3.48
CA LEU A 356 19.87 8.02 4.38
C LEU A 356 20.30 8.16 5.85
N VAL A 357 21.48 7.62 6.19
CA VAL A 357 22.06 7.67 7.53
C VAL A 357 23.51 8.14 7.38
N ASP A 358 23.91 9.11 8.21
CA ASP A 358 25.28 9.55 8.35
C ASP A 358 25.58 9.80 9.83
N GLN A 359 26.20 8.83 10.49
CA GLN A 359 26.57 8.88 11.90
C GLN A 359 28.09 8.87 12.06
N GLY A 360 28.79 9.62 11.22
CA GLY A 360 30.25 9.73 11.18
C GLY A 360 30.87 8.89 10.06
N ASP A 361 32.23 8.81 10.08
CA ASP A 361 32.96 8.05 9.07
C ASP A 361 33.27 6.63 9.54
N PRO A 362 32.67 5.60 8.96
CA PRO A 362 32.95 4.22 9.35
C PRO A 362 34.31 3.70 8.82
N ALA A 363 34.89 4.31 7.78
CA ALA A 363 36.08 3.75 7.10
C ALA A 363 37.28 3.51 8.02
N PRO A 364 37.71 4.45 8.89
CA PRO A 364 38.84 4.19 9.77
C PRO A 364 38.57 3.06 10.79
N LEU A 365 37.33 2.92 11.23
CA LEU A 365 36.93 1.86 12.17
C LEU A 365 36.91 0.49 11.49
N LEU A 366 36.46 0.45 10.23
CA LEU A 366 36.45 -0.76 9.42
C LEU A 366 37.88 -1.23 9.07
N GLU A 367 38.81 -0.29 8.82
CA GLU A 367 40.20 -0.61 8.56
C GLU A 367 40.94 -1.18 9.79
N ASN A 368 40.56 -0.76 10.98
CA ASN A 368 41.15 -1.18 12.25
C ASN A 368 40.35 -2.26 12.99
N ALA A 369 39.26 -2.78 12.40
CA ALA A 369 38.48 -3.83 13.00
C ALA A 369 39.27 -5.15 13.11
N ALA A 370 39.04 -5.90 14.20
CA ALA A 370 39.64 -7.21 14.35
C ALA A 370 39.14 -8.19 13.28
N THR A 371 37.88 -8.11 12.93
CA THR A 371 37.24 -8.87 11.84
C THR A 371 36.37 -7.96 11.03
N THR A 372 36.44 -8.05 9.70
CA THR A 372 35.52 -7.34 8.79
C THR A 372 34.68 -8.36 8.05
N VAL A 373 33.35 -8.20 8.09
CA VAL A 373 32.39 -8.96 7.30
C VAL A 373 31.88 -8.09 6.18
N GLU A 374 31.98 -8.58 4.95
CA GLU A 374 31.49 -7.88 3.76
C GLU A 374 30.67 -8.84 2.91
N SER A 375 29.49 -8.38 2.46
CA SER A 375 28.57 -9.19 1.68
C SER A 375 27.81 -8.35 0.67
N THR A 376 27.53 -8.95 -0.49
CA THR A 376 26.68 -8.37 -1.53
C THR A 376 25.44 -9.23 -1.72
N PHE A 377 24.29 -8.59 -1.79
CA PHE A 377 22.99 -9.25 -1.94
C PHE A 377 22.26 -8.69 -3.16
N THR A 378 21.54 -9.56 -3.88
CA THR A 378 20.76 -9.14 -5.04
C THR A 378 19.30 -9.60 -4.98
N THR A 379 18.44 -8.91 -5.73
CA THR A 379 17.06 -9.35 -5.97
C THR A 379 16.73 -9.19 -7.47
N SER A 380 15.88 -10.08 -7.98
CA SER A 380 15.33 -9.95 -9.33
C SER A 380 14.16 -8.96 -9.38
N SER A 381 13.73 -8.60 -10.59
CA SER A 381 12.46 -7.91 -10.86
C SER A 381 11.27 -8.74 -10.37
N VAL A 382 10.29 -8.09 -9.72
CA VAL A 382 9.06 -8.74 -9.25
C VAL A 382 7.83 -7.98 -9.78
N LEU A 383 6.88 -8.72 -10.36
CA LEU A 383 5.61 -8.21 -10.84
C LEU A 383 4.55 -8.25 -9.74
N HIS A 384 3.58 -7.32 -9.79
CA HIS A 384 2.47 -7.31 -8.84
C HIS A 384 1.49 -8.47 -9.06
N PHE A 385 1.26 -8.80 -10.30
CA PHE A 385 0.45 -9.94 -10.73
C PHE A 385 -0.92 -10.01 -10.04
N THR A 386 -1.60 -8.86 -9.90
CA THR A 386 -2.94 -8.78 -9.29
C THR A 386 -3.90 -9.76 -9.98
N LEU A 387 -4.76 -10.45 -9.21
CA LEU A 387 -5.64 -11.47 -9.77
C LEU A 387 -6.61 -10.87 -10.81
N GLU A 388 -7.19 -9.71 -10.53
CA GLU A 388 -7.93 -8.90 -11.49
C GLU A 388 -6.93 -8.12 -12.36
N PRO A 389 -6.88 -8.35 -13.70
CA PRO A 389 -6.08 -7.53 -14.59
C PRO A 389 -6.54 -6.07 -14.62
N ALA A 390 -5.64 -5.16 -15.02
CA ALA A 390 -5.96 -3.74 -15.17
C ALA A 390 -7.18 -3.53 -16.07
N ASN A 391 -8.08 -2.65 -15.65
CA ASN A 391 -9.27 -2.29 -16.41
C ASN A 391 -9.77 -0.92 -15.97
N ALA A 392 -10.50 -0.23 -16.86
CA ALA A 392 -11.20 1.00 -16.54
C ALA A 392 -12.33 1.22 -17.54
N LEU A 393 -13.44 1.81 -17.08
CA LEU A 393 -14.48 2.36 -17.91
C LEU A 393 -14.43 3.88 -17.82
N ALA A 394 -14.38 4.55 -18.96
CA ALA A 394 -14.31 6.00 -19.07
C ALA A 394 -15.39 6.54 -20.00
N TYR A 395 -15.99 7.67 -19.64
CA TYR A 395 -16.90 8.42 -20.49
C TYR A 395 -16.95 9.91 -20.11
N GLU A 396 -17.45 10.72 -21.01
CA GLU A 396 -17.74 12.14 -20.80
C GLU A 396 -19.25 12.38 -20.80
N GLU A 397 -19.73 13.20 -19.86
CA GLU A 397 -21.10 13.71 -19.82
C GLU A 397 -21.05 15.20 -19.48
N ASP A 398 -21.62 16.06 -20.33
CA ASP A 398 -21.74 17.51 -20.13
C ASP A 398 -20.40 18.23 -19.80
N GLY A 399 -19.30 17.81 -20.43
CA GLY A 399 -17.97 18.38 -20.22
C GLY A 399 -17.28 17.90 -18.95
N HIS A 400 -17.81 16.87 -18.30
CA HIS A 400 -17.22 16.21 -17.13
C HIS A 400 -16.91 14.74 -17.43
N TRP A 401 -15.76 14.29 -16.94
CA TRP A 401 -15.28 12.92 -17.18
C TRP A 401 -15.52 12.03 -15.97
N HIS A 402 -15.99 10.82 -16.24
CA HIS A 402 -16.26 9.77 -15.27
C HIS A 402 -15.37 8.57 -15.52
N ILE A 403 -14.63 8.15 -14.49
CA ILE A 403 -13.72 7.02 -14.56
C ILE A 403 -14.13 5.99 -13.51
N HIS A 404 -14.57 4.82 -13.94
CA HIS A 404 -14.95 3.72 -13.06
C HIS A 404 -13.87 2.64 -13.08
N CYS A 405 -13.18 2.46 -11.98
CA CYS A 405 -12.20 1.38 -11.79
C CYS A 405 -11.85 1.20 -10.31
N GLY A 406 -11.22 0.11 -9.96
CA GLY A 406 -10.55 -0.04 -8.67
C GLY A 406 -9.20 0.66 -8.69
N ASN A 407 -8.94 1.60 -7.76
CA ASN A 407 -7.69 2.34 -7.67
C ASN A 407 -7.29 2.61 -6.21
N GLN A 408 -5.98 2.60 -5.92
CA GLN A 408 -5.44 2.86 -4.59
C GLN A 408 -5.13 4.35 -4.33
N GLN A 409 -5.08 5.19 -5.37
CA GLN A 409 -4.68 6.61 -5.25
C GLN A 409 -5.52 7.47 -6.19
N GLN A 410 -6.76 7.66 -5.81
CA GLN A 410 -7.77 8.37 -6.58
C GLN A 410 -7.30 9.77 -6.98
N SER A 411 -6.58 10.47 -6.08
CA SER A 411 -6.03 11.80 -6.34
C SER A 411 -4.99 11.81 -7.47
N LEU A 412 -4.13 10.79 -7.56
CA LEU A 412 -3.17 10.69 -8.67
C LEU A 412 -3.86 10.29 -9.97
N LEU A 413 -4.79 9.34 -9.93
CA LEU A 413 -5.54 8.90 -11.10
C LEU A 413 -6.27 10.06 -11.77
N THR A 414 -7.01 10.87 -11.00
CA THR A 414 -7.73 12.02 -11.55
C THR A 414 -6.77 13.03 -12.18
N SER A 415 -5.62 13.29 -11.54
CA SER A 415 -4.58 14.17 -12.09
C SER A 415 -3.98 13.65 -13.41
N LEU A 416 -3.68 12.33 -13.50
CA LEU A 416 -3.15 11.72 -14.72
C LEU A 416 -4.14 11.78 -15.89
N VAL A 417 -5.42 11.49 -15.63
CA VAL A 417 -6.47 11.57 -16.65
C VAL A 417 -6.70 13.01 -17.08
N THR A 418 -6.73 13.98 -16.14
CA THR A 418 -6.83 15.42 -16.44
C THR A 418 -5.71 15.85 -17.39
N LYS A 419 -4.46 15.45 -17.11
CA LYS A 419 -3.30 15.73 -17.97
C LYS A 419 -3.41 15.08 -19.34
N ALA A 420 -3.80 13.79 -19.40
CA ALA A 420 -3.90 13.04 -20.64
C ALA A 420 -5.00 13.58 -21.58
N LEU A 421 -6.08 14.07 -21.00
CA LEU A 421 -7.19 14.66 -21.76
C LEU A 421 -7.06 16.18 -21.99
N GLU A 422 -6.01 16.81 -21.44
CA GLU A 422 -5.75 18.26 -21.49
C GLU A 422 -6.93 19.08 -20.94
N LEU A 423 -7.42 18.68 -19.75
CA LEU A 423 -8.56 19.30 -19.08
C LEU A 423 -8.11 20.28 -18.00
N GLU A 424 -9.06 21.13 -17.57
CA GLU A 424 -8.93 21.88 -16.34
C GLU A 424 -9.11 20.96 -15.11
N GLU A 425 -8.51 21.34 -13.98
CA GLU A 425 -8.69 20.63 -12.71
C GLU A 425 -10.17 20.56 -12.30
N GLY A 426 -10.56 19.47 -11.65
CA GLY A 426 -11.93 19.24 -11.19
C GLY A 426 -12.90 18.77 -12.27
N LYS A 427 -12.43 18.48 -13.48
CA LYS A 427 -13.25 17.95 -14.58
C LYS A 427 -13.27 16.44 -14.67
N VAL A 428 -12.68 15.73 -13.70
CA VAL A 428 -12.63 14.27 -13.64
C VAL A 428 -13.11 13.79 -12.29
N THR A 429 -14.08 12.87 -12.27
CA THR A 429 -14.49 12.12 -11.08
C THR A 429 -14.09 10.66 -11.25
N HIS A 430 -13.40 10.13 -10.25
CA HIS A 430 -13.15 8.69 -10.13
C HIS A 430 -14.21 8.05 -9.24
N HIS A 431 -14.88 7.04 -9.76
CA HIS A 431 -15.85 6.19 -9.07
C HIS A 431 -15.17 4.94 -8.56
N GLN A 432 -15.11 4.79 -7.24
CA GLN A 432 -14.36 3.72 -6.59
C GLN A 432 -15.11 2.39 -6.67
N LEU A 433 -14.44 1.37 -7.21
CA LEU A 433 -14.91 -0.01 -7.24
C LEU A 433 -14.01 -0.91 -6.38
N TYR A 434 -14.46 -2.12 -6.04
CA TYR A 434 -13.59 -3.12 -5.42
C TYR A 434 -12.42 -3.47 -6.34
N LEU A 435 -11.26 -3.75 -5.73
CA LEU A 435 -10.06 -4.20 -6.44
C LEU A 435 -9.86 -5.70 -6.22
N GLY A 436 -9.66 -6.44 -7.30
CA GLY A 436 -9.20 -7.83 -7.27
C GLY A 436 -7.70 -7.95 -7.03
N GLY A 437 -7.21 -7.25 -5.98
CA GLY A 437 -5.83 -7.07 -5.63
C GLY A 437 -5.28 -5.71 -6.05
N GLY A 438 -4.35 -5.18 -5.27
CA GLY A 438 -3.72 -3.89 -5.56
C GLY A 438 -2.21 -3.95 -5.40
N PHE A 439 -1.76 -4.19 -4.17
CA PHE A 439 -0.37 -4.45 -3.78
C PHE A 439 0.63 -3.33 -4.13
N GLY A 440 0.12 -2.14 -4.49
CA GLY A 440 0.92 -1.04 -5.02
C GLY A 440 0.71 -0.80 -6.52
N ARG A 441 0.35 -1.82 -7.32
CA ARG A 441 0.08 -1.66 -8.76
C ARG A 441 -1.00 -0.64 -9.05
N ARG A 442 -2.02 -0.62 -8.21
CA ARG A 442 -3.19 0.25 -8.40
C ARG A 442 -3.00 1.67 -7.84
N LEU A 443 -1.81 2.01 -7.31
CA LEU A 443 -1.48 3.39 -6.95
C LEU A 443 -1.33 4.30 -8.16
N HIS A 444 -0.89 3.78 -9.30
CA HIS A 444 -0.49 4.59 -10.45
C HIS A 444 -1.67 5.21 -11.20
N GLY A 445 -2.78 4.51 -11.37
CA GLY A 445 -3.91 4.98 -12.16
C GLY A 445 -3.64 5.08 -13.66
N ASP A 446 -2.45 4.68 -14.13
CA ASP A 446 -1.97 4.77 -15.51
C ASP A 446 -2.83 3.96 -16.49
N TYR A 447 -3.43 2.86 -16.03
CA TYR A 447 -4.34 2.01 -16.82
C TYR A 447 -5.70 2.66 -17.13
N ALA A 448 -6.06 3.74 -16.45
CA ALA A 448 -7.27 4.52 -16.77
C ALA A 448 -7.05 5.47 -17.96
N VAL A 449 -5.81 5.89 -18.19
CA VAL A 449 -5.45 6.84 -19.27
C VAL A 449 -5.82 6.30 -20.66
N PRO A 450 -5.43 5.06 -21.06
CA PRO A 450 -5.81 4.56 -22.38
C PRO A 450 -7.32 4.39 -22.56
N ALA A 451 -8.09 4.09 -21.50
CA ALA A 451 -9.55 4.03 -21.54
C ALA A 451 -10.15 5.41 -21.82
N ALA A 452 -9.66 6.45 -21.13
CA ALA A 452 -10.11 7.82 -21.29
C ALA A 452 -9.79 8.37 -22.69
N LEU A 453 -8.57 8.15 -23.18
CA LEU A 453 -8.16 8.54 -24.55
C LEU A 453 -8.99 7.82 -25.62
N ALA A 454 -9.25 6.53 -25.45
CA ALA A 454 -10.09 5.77 -26.37
C ALA A 454 -11.53 6.30 -26.37
N SER A 455 -12.10 6.60 -25.20
CA SER A 455 -13.44 7.20 -25.07
C SER A 455 -13.51 8.57 -25.73
N LYS A 456 -12.51 9.45 -25.53
CA LYS A 456 -12.40 10.75 -26.21
C LYS A 456 -12.38 10.59 -27.74
N ALA A 457 -11.61 9.61 -28.25
CA ALA A 457 -11.47 9.41 -29.69
C ALA A 457 -12.76 8.88 -30.36
N VAL A 458 -13.56 8.07 -29.67
CA VAL A 458 -14.80 7.50 -30.21
C VAL A 458 -16.06 8.29 -29.86
N GLY A 459 -15.99 9.26 -28.92
CA GLY A 459 -17.10 10.05 -28.44
C GLY A 459 -18.19 9.23 -27.72
N ARG A 460 -17.81 8.12 -27.06
CA ARG A 460 -18.71 7.18 -26.39
C ARG A 460 -18.03 6.52 -25.20
N PRO A 461 -18.80 5.97 -24.23
CA PRO A 461 -18.21 5.18 -23.15
C PRO A 461 -17.35 4.03 -23.68
N VAL A 462 -16.15 3.88 -23.11
CA VAL A 462 -15.24 2.78 -23.44
C VAL A 462 -14.84 2.05 -22.17
N LYS A 463 -15.09 0.74 -22.15
CA LYS A 463 -14.56 -0.19 -21.16
C LYS A 463 -13.33 -0.86 -21.72
N MET A 464 -12.16 -0.48 -21.22
CA MET A 464 -10.88 -1.09 -21.58
C MET A 464 -10.51 -2.17 -20.58
N ILE A 465 -10.14 -3.35 -21.08
CA ILE A 465 -9.72 -4.49 -20.27
C ILE A 465 -8.38 -5.00 -20.82
N PHE A 466 -7.42 -5.15 -19.94
CA PHE A 466 -6.12 -5.76 -20.22
C PHE A 466 -6.23 -7.27 -20.07
N THR A 467 -5.58 -8.03 -20.92
CA THR A 467 -5.36 -9.45 -20.67
C THR A 467 -4.24 -9.62 -19.62
N ARG A 468 -4.04 -10.82 -19.08
CA ARG A 468 -2.94 -11.06 -18.14
C ARG A 468 -1.56 -10.73 -18.76
N PRO A 469 -1.22 -11.13 -19.99
CA PRO A 469 0.02 -10.70 -20.61
C PRO A 469 0.12 -9.18 -20.83
N ASP A 470 -0.99 -8.52 -21.17
CA ASP A 470 -1.02 -7.06 -21.33
C ASP A 470 -0.71 -6.37 -19.98
N ASP A 471 -1.38 -6.80 -18.92
CA ASP A 471 -1.21 -6.26 -17.56
C ASP A 471 0.23 -6.47 -17.05
N SER A 472 0.79 -7.67 -17.25
CA SER A 472 2.16 -8.00 -16.83
C SER A 472 3.21 -7.18 -17.60
N ARG A 473 3.02 -6.95 -18.89
CA ARG A 473 3.92 -6.12 -19.71
C ARG A 473 3.85 -4.63 -19.33
N PHE A 474 2.70 -4.19 -18.87
CA PHE A 474 2.46 -2.80 -18.48
C PHE A 474 2.67 -2.57 -16.97
N ASP A 475 3.12 -3.57 -16.23
CA ASP A 475 3.32 -3.45 -14.79
C ASP A 475 4.36 -2.37 -14.45
N CYS A 476 4.18 -1.79 -13.26
CA CYS A 476 5.17 -0.94 -12.62
C CYS A 476 5.95 -1.81 -11.65
N VAL A 477 7.12 -2.19 -12.02
CA VAL A 477 7.88 -3.32 -11.50
C VAL A 477 8.61 -2.95 -10.21
N ARG A 478 8.61 -3.85 -9.19
CA ARG A 478 9.65 -3.73 -8.16
C ARG A 478 10.99 -3.98 -8.83
N SER A 479 11.81 -2.93 -8.86
CA SER A 479 13.13 -2.98 -9.49
C SER A 479 14.01 -4.08 -8.87
N PRO A 480 14.84 -4.74 -9.67
CA PRO A 480 15.95 -5.49 -9.13
C PRO A 480 16.84 -4.57 -8.31
N SER A 481 17.49 -5.12 -7.30
CA SER A 481 18.35 -4.37 -6.40
C SER A 481 19.70 -5.04 -6.19
N VAL A 482 20.69 -4.23 -5.89
CA VAL A 482 22.02 -4.68 -5.41
C VAL A 482 22.32 -3.95 -4.12
N GLN A 483 22.81 -4.67 -3.12
CA GLN A 483 23.15 -4.13 -1.81
C GLN A 483 24.50 -4.66 -1.37
N ARG A 484 25.41 -3.78 -0.94
CA ARG A 484 26.69 -4.12 -0.34
C ARG A 484 26.70 -3.65 1.10
N LEU A 485 26.91 -4.57 2.02
CA LEU A 485 27.08 -4.28 3.44
C LEU A 485 28.50 -4.64 3.88
N ARG A 486 29.08 -3.79 4.72
CA ARG A 486 30.39 -4.02 5.32
C ARG A 486 30.34 -3.58 6.77
N SER A 487 30.70 -4.47 7.69
CA SER A 487 30.72 -4.15 9.13
C SER A 487 31.98 -4.69 9.79
N GLY A 488 32.46 -3.97 10.79
CA GLY A 488 33.63 -4.33 11.59
C GLY A 488 33.28 -4.82 12.98
N LEU A 489 33.94 -5.89 13.42
CA LEU A 489 33.89 -6.40 14.78
C LEU A 489 35.21 -6.06 15.50
N ASP A 490 35.14 -5.67 16.77
CA ASP A 490 36.32 -5.57 17.64
C ASP A 490 36.78 -6.94 18.12
N ALA A 491 37.83 -6.97 18.95
CA ALA A 491 38.42 -8.20 19.48
C ALA A 491 37.46 -8.97 20.42
N GLU A 492 36.45 -8.30 20.96
CA GLU A 492 35.41 -8.87 21.81
C GLU A 492 34.15 -9.30 21.00
N GLY A 493 34.18 -9.20 19.66
CA GLY A 493 33.08 -9.57 18.79
C GLY A 493 31.91 -8.55 18.77
N ARG A 494 32.15 -7.30 19.22
CA ARG A 494 31.13 -6.24 19.19
C ARG A 494 31.20 -5.49 17.87
N VAL A 495 30.04 -5.14 17.30
CA VAL A 495 29.96 -4.35 16.06
C VAL A 495 30.33 -2.89 16.36
N VAL A 496 31.37 -2.39 15.69
CA VAL A 496 31.91 -1.02 15.92
C VAL A 496 31.60 -0.04 14.79
N ALA A 497 31.38 -0.54 13.58
CA ALA A 497 31.04 0.28 12.42
C ALA A 497 30.30 -0.52 11.37
N SER A 498 29.46 0.16 10.60
CA SER A 498 28.72 -0.42 9.48
C SER A 498 28.54 0.55 8.32
N GLU A 499 28.77 0.05 7.12
CA GLU A 499 28.50 0.73 5.86
C GLU A 499 27.54 -0.09 5.03
N HIS A 500 26.49 0.54 4.51
CA HIS A 500 25.50 -0.08 3.64
C HIS A 500 25.29 0.78 2.41
N ALA A 501 25.57 0.25 1.23
CA ALA A 501 25.27 0.87 -0.05
C ALA A 501 24.19 0.05 -0.77
N ALA A 502 23.10 0.68 -1.16
CA ALA A 502 21.97 0.02 -1.79
C ALA A 502 21.54 0.74 -3.07
N ALA A 503 21.40 0.00 -4.16
CA ALA A 503 21.03 0.49 -5.48
C ALA A 503 19.78 -0.21 -6.01
N ALA A 504 18.80 0.58 -6.44
CA ALA A 504 17.57 0.13 -7.08
C ALA A 504 16.94 1.23 -7.95
N GLY A 505 15.93 0.91 -8.73
CA GLY A 505 15.04 1.92 -9.32
C GLY A 505 14.20 2.58 -8.22
N TRP A 506 13.95 3.89 -8.34
CA TRP A 506 13.25 4.69 -7.34
C TRP A 506 11.79 4.96 -7.76
N PRO A 507 10.78 4.31 -7.14
CA PRO A 507 9.39 4.46 -7.51
C PRO A 507 8.84 5.87 -7.32
N THR A 508 9.23 6.58 -6.24
CA THR A 508 8.75 7.95 -6.00
C THR A 508 9.31 8.93 -7.02
N ALA A 509 10.58 8.75 -7.42
CA ALA A 509 11.18 9.55 -8.49
C ALA A 509 10.46 9.37 -9.83
N ALA A 510 9.96 8.15 -10.11
CA ALA A 510 9.23 7.84 -11.34
C ALA A 510 7.80 8.38 -11.34
N LEU A 511 7.11 8.30 -10.21
CA LEU A 511 5.65 8.44 -10.14
C LEU A 511 5.19 9.73 -9.45
N MET A 512 5.92 10.16 -8.44
CA MET A 512 5.57 11.31 -7.61
C MET A 512 6.82 12.10 -7.21
N PRO A 513 7.60 12.64 -8.17
CA PRO A 513 8.89 13.29 -7.88
C PRO A 513 8.77 14.47 -6.91
N ALA A 514 7.61 15.11 -6.81
CA ALA A 514 7.35 16.17 -5.84
C ALA A 514 7.39 15.69 -4.38
N PHE A 515 7.18 14.38 -4.14
CA PHE A 515 7.19 13.78 -2.81
C PHE A 515 8.56 13.23 -2.38
N MET A 516 9.57 13.35 -3.21
CA MET A 516 10.93 12.98 -2.81
C MET A 516 11.43 13.87 -1.67
N ALA A 517 11.96 13.22 -0.63
CA ALA A 517 12.50 13.91 0.54
C ALA A 517 13.80 14.67 0.19
N GLU A 518 14.10 15.73 0.95
CA GLU A 518 15.45 16.30 0.96
C GLU A 518 16.39 15.35 1.69
N ALA A 519 17.54 15.11 1.10
CA ALA A 519 18.58 14.31 1.72
C ALA A 519 19.29 15.04 2.86
N ILE A 520 20.12 14.31 3.61
CA ILE A 520 21.02 14.87 4.60
C ILE A 520 21.94 15.90 3.90
N GLU A 521 22.23 16.96 4.57
CA GLU A 521 22.92 18.20 4.14
C GLU A 521 23.70 18.12 2.80
N GLY A 522 23.25 18.91 1.81
CA GLY A 522 23.90 19.03 0.51
C GLY A 522 23.75 17.83 -0.42
N GLY A 523 22.94 16.83 -0.07
CA GLY A 523 22.84 15.57 -0.79
C GLY A 523 21.80 15.49 -1.89
N GLY A 524 21.08 16.57 -2.21
CA GLY A 524 20.00 16.53 -3.20
C GLY A 524 18.75 15.84 -2.68
N LYS A 525 18.00 15.17 -3.58
CA LYS A 525 16.75 14.47 -3.22
C LYS A 525 16.96 12.99 -2.97
N LEU A 526 16.17 12.44 -2.05
CA LEU A 526 16.18 11.05 -1.67
C LEU A 526 14.77 10.45 -1.81
N ASP A 527 14.67 9.31 -2.44
CA ASP A 527 13.47 8.49 -2.38
C ASP A 527 13.52 7.63 -1.10
N SER A 528 12.93 8.15 -0.03
CA SER A 528 12.93 7.47 1.28
C SER A 528 12.20 6.14 1.24
N PHE A 529 11.20 5.97 0.36
CA PHE A 529 10.48 4.71 0.19
C PHE A 529 11.31 3.63 -0.53
N SER A 530 12.35 4.05 -1.27
CA SER A 530 13.26 3.13 -1.96
C SER A 530 14.44 2.66 -1.12
N ILE A 531 14.53 3.04 0.16
CA ILE A 531 15.68 2.71 1.01
C ILE A 531 15.29 2.46 2.48
N SER A 532 14.05 2.76 2.88
CA SER A 532 13.58 2.42 4.22
C SER A 532 13.84 0.93 4.53
N GLY A 533 14.06 0.61 5.80
CA GLY A 533 14.57 -0.71 6.21
C GLY A 533 16.08 -0.75 6.40
N ALA A 534 16.85 -0.03 5.56
CA ALA A 534 18.29 0.13 5.75
C ALA A 534 18.65 1.02 6.94
N ASP A 535 17.70 1.86 7.40
CA ASP A 535 17.80 2.66 8.63
C ASP A 535 17.31 1.90 9.88
N HIS A 536 17.62 0.63 9.96
CA HIS A 536 17.20 -0.33 10.97
C HIS A 536 17.39 0.13 12.43
N TRP A 537 16.86 -0.65 13.39
CA TRP A 537 16.88 -0.35 14.83
C TRP A 537 18.07 -0.95 15.60
N TYR A 538 18.95 -1.68 14.92
CA TYR A 538 20.17 -2.17 15.51
C TYR A 538 21.19 -1.04 15.77
N ASN A 539 21.84 -1.07 16.92
CA ASN A 539 22.99 -0.23 17.22
C ASN A 539 24.27 -0.92 16.69
N VAL A 540 24.72 -0.48 15.54
CA VAL A 540 25.87 -1.04 14.83
C VAL A 540 27.09 -0.10 14.90
N GLY A 541 27.17 0.73 15.93
CA GLY A 541 28.22 1.72 16.09
C GLY A 541 28.12 2.85 15.08
N THR A 542 29.26 3.29 14.53
CA THR A 542 29.31 4.31 13.48
C THR A 542 28.67 3.76 12.19
N GLN A 543 27.60 4.42 11.72
CA GLN A 543 26.83 3.92 10.59
C GLN A 543 26.72 4.93 9.44
N ARG A 544 26.93 4.44 8.22
CA ARG A 544 26.63 5.18 6.99
C ARG A 544 25.80 4.35 6.02
N VAL A 545 24.69 4.91 5.52
CA VAL A 545 23.79 4.25 4.57
C VAL A 545 23.63 5.09 3.32
N TRP A 546 24.03 4.54 2.18
CA TRP A 546 23.92 5.12 0.86
C TRP A 546 22.73 4.58 0.10
N ALA A 547 21.87 5.46 -0.39
CA ALA A 547 20.83 5.17 -1.36
C ALA A 547 21.29 5.61 -2.76
N GLN A 548 21.40 4.69 -3.71
CA GLN A 548 21.84 4.94 -5.08
C GLN A 548 20.71 4.66 -6.06
N GLN A 549 20.39 5.62 -6.92
CA GLN A 549 19.37 5.45 -7.96
C GLN A 549 19.96 4.70 -9.16
N ASN A 550 19.44 3.54 -9.45
CA ASN A 550 19.75 2.83 -10.69
C ASN A 550 18.92 3.41 -11.85
N LYS A 551 19.52 4.33 -12.59
CA LYS A 551 18.85 5.01 -13.72
C LYS A 551 18.60 4.08 -14.90
N VAL A 552 19.42 3.04 -15.09
CA VAL A 552 19.24 2.02 -16.14
C VAL A 552 17.91 1.27 -15.95
N ALA A 553 17.51 1.03 -14.69
CA ALA A 553 16.20 0.45 -14.40
C ALA A 553 15.04 1.35 -14.88
N HIS A 554 15.17 2.68 -14.74
CA HIS A 554 14.17 3.64 -15.21
C HIS A 554 14.10 3.73 -16.74
N GLU A 555 15.14 3.31 -17.46
CA GLU A 555 15.14 3.22 -18.91
C GLU A 555 14.37 1.97 -19.41
N ALA A 556 14.37 0.88 -18.63
CA ALA A 556 13.69 -0.36 -18.97
C ALA A 556 12.18 -0.35 -18.67
N PHE A 557 11.82 0.12 -17.49
CA PHE A 557 10.44 0.09 -16.97
C PHE A 557 10.17 1.28 -16.04
N VAL A 558 8.93 1.40 -15.59
CA VAL A 558 8.56 2.30 -14.49
C VAL A 558 8.75 1.57 -13.17
N PRO A 559 9.72 1.96 -12.32
CA PRO A 559 9.80 1.41 -10.97
C PRO A 559 8.51 1.67 -10.19
N GLY A 560 8.01 0.65 -9.50
CA GLY A 560 6.72 0.68 -8.82
C GLY A 560 6.79 0.32 -7.33
N TYR A 561 5.69 0.62 -6.65
CA TYR A 561 5.52 0.28 -5.25
C TYR A 561 4.94 -1.13 -5.11
N LEU A 562 5.77 -2.14 -5.01
CA LEU A 562 5.28 -3.47 -4.65
C LEU A 562 5.19 -3.57 -3.12
N ARG A 563 4.17 -4.22 -2.61
CA ARG A 563 3.90 -4.47 -1.18
C ARG A 563 5.18 -4.60 -0.36
N SER A 564 5.36 -3.77 0.64
CA SER A 564 6.55 -3.55 1.47
C SER A 564 7.63 -2.65 0.87
N VAL A 565 7.51 -2.22 -0.36
CA VAL A 565 8.43 -1.32 -1.09
C VAL A 565 9.91 -1.66 -0.79
N ALA A 566 10.69 -0.77 -0.15
CA ALA A 566 12.09 -1.02 0.16
C ALA A 566 12.31 -2.09 1.23
N PRO A 567 11.62 -2.12 2.39
CA PRO A 567 11.85 -3.18 3.37
C PRO A 567 11.67 -4.59 2.82
N GLY A 568 10.89 -4.77 1.75
CA GLY A 568 10.75 -6.05 1.05
C GLY A 568 12.04 -6.54 0.38
N TRP A 569 13.04 -5.68 0.19
CA TRP A 569 14.36 -6.04 -0.34
C TRP A 569 15.53 -5.55 0.52
N THR A 570 15.43 -4.44 1.24
CA THR A 570 16.52 -3.95 2.10
C THR A 570 16.74 -4.87 3.30
N LEU A 571 15.67 -5.35 3.95
CA LEU A 571 15.79 -6.27 5.08
C LEU A 571 16.27 -7.67 4.67
N TRP A 572 16.12 -8.04 3.40
CA TRP A 572 16.79 -9.22 2.84
C TRP A 572 18.30 -9.22 3.09
N ALA A 573 18.94 -8.09 2.85
CA ALA A 573 20.38 -7.95 3.07
C ALA A 573 20.71 -7.68 4.55
N VAL A 574 20.00 -6.76 5.20
CA VAL A 574 20.27 -6.37 6.60
C VAL A 574 20.22 -7.59 7.53
N GLU A 575 19.13 -8.36 7.48
CA GLU A 575 18.92 -9.47 8.41
C GLU A 575 19.86 -10.65 8.18
N GLN A 576 20.26 -10.87 6.93
CA GLN A 576 21.30 -11.87 6.66
C GLN A 576 22.69 -11.39 7.09
N HIS A 577 23.00 -10.10 6.87
CA HIS A 577 24.30 -9.56 7.28
C HIS A 577 24.47 -9.57 8.81
N ILE A 578 23.39 -9.27 9.57
CA ILE A 578 23.41 -9.42 11.04
C ILE A 578 23.64 -10.89 11.46
N ASP A 579 23.10 -11.85 10.71
CA ASP A 579 23.34 -13.28 10.95
C ASP A 579 24.79 -13.68 10.63
N GLU A 580 25.39 -13.13 9.56
CA GLU A 580 26.82 -13.32 9.23
C GLU A 580 27.75 -12.74 10.31
N LEU A 581 27.39 -11.58 10.87
CA LEU A 581 28.12 -10.97 11.99
C LEU A 581 28.06 -11.87 13.24
N ALA A 582 26.91 -12.47 13.52
CA ALA A 582 26.77 -13.41 14.65
C ALA A 582 27.69 -14.62 14.47
N LEU A 583 27.71 -15.20 13.26
CA LEU A 583 28.60 -16.33 12.94
C LEU A 583 30.08 -15.93 13.06
N ALA A 584 30.49 -14.76 12.55
CA ALA A 584 31.85 -14.26 12.63
C ALA A 584 32.28 -13.90 14.06
N ALA A 585 31.33 -13.57 14.94
CA ALA A 585 31.56 -13.33 16.37
C ALA A 585 31.40 -14.60 17.23
N GLU A 586 31.11 -15.76 16.61
CA GLU A 586 30.81 -17.02 17.30
C GLU A 586 29.68 -16.89 18.35
N GLN A 587 28.68 -16.08 18.04
CA GLN A 587 27.50 -15.79 18.89
C GLN A 587 26.23 -16.40 18.31
N ASP A 588 25.24 -16.65 19.18
CA ASP A 588 23.91 -17.01 18.74
C ASP A 588 23.27 -15.84 17.98
N PRO A 589 22.70 -16.05 16.79
CA PRO A 589 22.15 -14.96 15.98
C PRO A 589 21.01 -14.18 16.66
N ALA A 590 20.23 -14.81 17.53
CA ALA A 590 19.18 -14.10 18.25
C ALA A 590 19.74 -13.31 19.44
N GLU A 591 20.75 -13.84 20.12
CA GLU A 591 21.43 -13.13 21.21
C GLU A 591 22.21 -11.91 20.73
N LEU A 592 22.91 -12.00 19.56
CA LEU A 592 23.52 -10.83 18.95
C LEU A 592 22.46 -9.77 18.64
N ARG A 593 21.30 -10.14 18.04
CA ARG A 593 20.21 -9.20 17.78
C ARG A 593 19.69 -8.54 19.06
N LEU A 594 19.54 -9.29 20.15
CA LEU A 594 19.17 -8.74 21.46
C LEU A 594 20.19 -7.73 21.99
N ALA A 595 21.48 -8.00 21.81
CA ALA A 595 22.55 -7.10 22.20
C ALA A 595 22.56 -5.80 21.37
N LEU A 596 22.30 -5.90 20.05
CA LEU A 596 22.27 -4.75 19.15
C LEU A 596 20.98 -3.92 19.26
N LEU A 597 19.92 -4.42 19.86
CA LEU A 597 18.66 -3.69 20.06
C LEU A 597 18.72 -2.86 21.34
N ASP A 598 19.72 -2.01 21.46
CA ASP A 598 19.84 -1.03 22.54
C ASP A 598 18.86 0.14 22.30
N ALA A 599 18.03 0.41 23.31
CA ALA A 599 16.99 1.45 23.26
C ALA A 599 17.53 2.87 23.56
N GLU A 600 18.74 3.16 23.11
CA GLU A 600 19.39 4.47 23.30
C GLU A 600 19.39 5.31 22.00
N GLY A 601 19.58 6.61 22.13
CA GLY A 601 19.73 7.55 21.02
C GLY A 601 18.55 7.51 20.05
N ARG A 602 18.84 7.35 18.75
CA ARG A 602 17.82 7.26 17.69
C ARG A 602 16.94 6.02 17.80
N ASN A 603 17.36 5.02 18.56
CA ASN A 603 16.65 3.75 18.74
C ASN A 603 15.74 3.76 19.98
N ALA A 604 15.69 4.86 20.75
CA ALA A 604 14.86 5.03 21.94
C ALA A 604 13.35 5.13 21.69
N GLY A 605 12.88 5.05 20.44
CA GLY A 605 11.46 5.10 20.10
C GLY A 605 10.81 6.47 20.26
N LYS A 606 11.54 7.54 19.99
CA LYS A 606 11.03 8.93 20.04
C LYS A 606 10.29 9.38 18.78
N ALA A 607 9.87 8.48 17.90
CA ALA A 607 8.99 8.85 16.81
C ALA A 607 7.63 9.29 17.36
N PRO A 608 6.91 10.21 16.68
CA PRO A 608 5.70 10.83 17.23
C PRO A 608 4.64 9.84 17.72
N VAL A 609 4.63 8.63 17.20
CA VAL A 609 3.59 7.62 17.45
C VAL A 609 4.14 6.24 17.82
N SER A 610 5.45 6.05 17.81
CA SER A 610 6.05 4.79 18.23
C SER A 610 6.70 4.95 19.60
N THR A 611 6.18 4.25 20.58
CA THR A 611 6.73 4.17 21.92
C THR A 611 7.54 2.88 22.07
N GLY A 612 8.57 2.92 22.89
CA GLY A 612 9.39 1.77 23.25
C GLY A 612 10.43 1.34 22.20
N GLY A 613 10.38 1.84 20.98
CA GLY A 613 11.43 1.65 19.95
C GLY A 613 12.01 0.24 19.87
N ALA A 614 13.34 0.15 20.00
CA ALA A 614 14.06 -1.12 20.01
C ALA A 614 13.63 -2.08 21.11
N GLU A 615 13.12 -1.60 22.24
CA GLU A 615 12.61 -2.44 23.32
C GLU A 615 11.40 -3.27 22.89
N ARG A 616 10.47 -2.69 22.12
CA ARG A 616 9.33 -3.44 21.57
C ARG A 616 9.78 -4.50 20.57
N LEU A 617 10.80 -4.18 19.74
CA LEU A 617 11.40 -5.16 18.82
C LEU A 617 12.11 -6.30 19.59
N ARG A 618 12.81 -5.98 20.71
CA ARG A 618 13.37 -7.00 21.62
C ARG A 618 12.29 -7.92 22.20
N ASN A 619 11.13 -7.35 22.57
CA ASN A 619 10.04 -8.13 23.14
C ASN A 619 9.49 -9.15 22.12
N VAL A 620 9.21 -8.74 20.88
CA VAL A 620 8.73 -9.69 19.87
C VAL A 620 9.78 -10.74 19.53
N LEU A 621 11.08 -10.39 19.55
CA LEU A 621 12.17 -11.35 19.39
C LEU A 621 12.20 -12.40 20.50
N LYS A 622 12.17 -11.99 21.75
CA LYS A 622 12.14 -12.93 22.91
C LYS A 622 10.95 -13.89 22.82
N ARG A 623 9.78 -13.36 22.50
CA ARG A 623 8.55 -14.17 22.39
C ARG A 623 8.61 -15.16 21.23
N VAL A 624 9.14 -14.76 20.07
CA VAL A 624 9.26 -15.68 18.92
C VAL A 624 10.30 -16.78 19.20
N MET A 625 11.40 -16.46 19.88
CA MET A 625 12.40 -17.46 20.31
C MET A 625 11.76 -18.53 21.20
N GLU A 626 11.03 -18.11 22.23
CA GLU A 626 10.30 -19.03 23.13
C GLU A 626 9.28 -19.86 22.35
N LYS A 627 8.42 -19.21 21.57
CA LYS A 627 7.34 -19.85 20.82
C LYS A 627 7.83 -20.82 19.74
N SER A 628 8.95 -20.54 19.11
CA SER A 628 9.53 -21.41 18.07
C SER A 628 10.31 -22.58 18.61
N GLY A 629 10.69 -22.58 19.89
CA GLY A 629 11.62 -23.56 20.47
C GLY A 629 13.07 -23.31 20.01
N TRP A 630 13.48 -22.03 19.89
CA TRP A 630 14.80 -21.64 19.39
C TRP A 630 15.97 -22.31 20.11
N SER A 631 15.87 -22.52 21.41
CA SER A 631 16.90 -23.17 22.21
C SER A 631 17.21 -24.62 21.81
N GLU A 632 16.30 -25.26 21.07
CA GLU A 632 16.45 -26.64 20.61
C GLU A 632 17.04 -26.73 19.18
N ARG A 633 17.37 -25.57 18.55
CA ARG A 633 17.74 -25.47 17.12
C ARG A 633 18.95 -26.36 16.79
N ASP A 634 19.95 -26.41 17.66
CA ASP A 634 21.20 -27.21 17.44
C ASP A 634 20.99 -28.70 17.59
N SER A 635 19.83 -29.15 18.12
CA SER A 635 19.44 -30.55 18.25
C SER A 635 18.52 -31.04 17.13
N LEU A 636 18.28 -30.22 16.11
CA LEU A 636 17.42 -30.56 14.96
C LEU A 636 18.02 -31.72 14.15
N PRO A 637 17.18 -32.51 13.45
CA PRO A 637 17.66 -33.55 12.53
C PRO A 637 18.59 -32.99 11.46
N ALA A 638 19.47 -33.85 10.91
CA ALA A 638 20.36 -33.45 9.82
C ALA A 638 19.62 -32.75 8.68
N ASP A 639 20.27 -31.75 8.07
CA ASP A 639 19.77 -30.93 6.99
C ASP A 639 18.46 -30.12 7.34
N THR A 640 18.17 -30.01 8.63
CA THR A 640 17.08 -29.18 9.15
C THR A 640 17.67 -28.00 9.92
N GLY A 641 17.15 -26.81 9.69
CA GLY A 641 17.65 -25.60 10.35
C GLY A 641 16.56 -24.61 10.70
N MET A 642 16.89 -23.71 11.62
CA MET A 642 16.07 -22.58 12.02
C MET A 642 16.83 -21.27 11.78
N GLY A 643 16.13 -20.26 11.29
CA GLY A 643 16.68 -18.92 11.08
C GLY A 643 15.70 -17.86 11.54
N VAL A 644 16.22 -16.79 12.10
CA VAL A 644 15.45 -15.67 12.65
C VAL A 644 15.65 -14.40 11.81
N ALA A 645 14.61 -13.59 11.69
CA ALA A 645 14.66 -12.25 11.11
C ALA A 645 13.66 -11.31 11.80
N LEU A 646 13.99 -10.02 11.80
CA LEU A 646 13.20 -8.95 12.40
C LEU A 646 12.81 -7.90 11.38
N SER A 647 11.73 -7.19 11.66
CA SER A 647 11.30 -6.02 10.90
C SER A 647 10.62 -5.01 11.80
N PHE A 648 10.65 -3.74 11.37
CA PHE A 648 9.86 -2.67 11.97
C PHE A 648 8.81 -2.13 10.96
N GLY A 649 8.46 -2.92 9.95
CA GLY A 649 7.54 -2.53 8.90
C GLY A 649 8.19 -1.60 7.88
N GLN A 650 7.45 -0.58 7.39
CA GLN A 650 7.91 0.29 6.32
C GLN A 650 8.70 1.51 6.77
N GLU A 651 8.38 2.09 7.92
CA GLU A 651 8.88 3.39 8.32
C GLU A 651 9.18 3.47 9.80
N ARG A 652 10.27 4.15 10.13
CA ARG A 652 10.62 4.41 11.54
C ARG A 652 9.58 5.27 12.26
N SER A 653 8.82 6.08 11.55
CA SER A 653 7.77 6.95 12.14
C SER A 653 6.48 6.20 12.47
N MET A 654 6.27 5.04 11.85
CA MET A 654 5.10 4.17 12.07
C MET A 654 5.55 2.71 12.11
N PRO A 655 6.35 2.30 13.08
CA PRO A 655 6.90 0.95 13.12
C PRO A 655 5.85 -0.08 13.54
N THR A 656 5.82 -1.19 12.81
CA THR A 656 5.15 -2.44 13.22
C THR A 656 6.22 -3.45 13.54
N TRP A 657 6.29 -3.88 14.78
CA TRP A 657 7.36 -4.75 15.27
C TRP A 657 7.04 -6.21 14.95
N VAL A 658 7.89 -6.83 14.13
CA VAL A 658 7.70 -8.21 13.66
C VAL A 658 8.97 -9.01 13.88
N ALA A 659 8.82 -10.20 14.44
CA ALA A 659 9.86 -11.21 14.48
C ALA A 659 9.34 -12.50 13.85
N CYS A 660 10.18 -13.17 13.08
CA CYS A 660 9.85 -14.43 12.42
C CYS A 660 10.99 -15.43 12.56
N VAL A 661 10.63 -16.67 12.87
CA VAL A 661 11.52 -17.84 12.82
C VAL A 661 11.00 -18.79 11.76
N ALA A 662 11.86 -19.09 10.77
CA ALA A 662 11.61 -20.12 9.77
C ALA A 662 12.30 -21.43 10.18
N ARG A 663 11.61 -22.57 10.00
CA ARG A 663 12.20 -23.91 10.08
C ARG A 663 12.14 -24.55 8.70
N VAL A 664 13.30 -24.95 8.21
CA VAL A 664 13.46 -25.55 6.87
C VAL A 664 14.10 -26.92 6.94
N LYS A 665 13.81 -27.75 5.91
CA LYS A 665 14.55 -28.96 5.61
C LYS A 665 15.08 -28.88 4.19
N VAL A 666 16.38 -29.16 4.01
CA VAL A 666 17.06 -29.08 2.72
C VAL A 666 17.29 -30.50 2.17
N ASP A 667 16.99 -30.70 0.90
CA ASP A 667 17.43 -31.86 0.13
C ASP A 667 18.74 -31.49 -0.59
N ARG A 668 19.86 -31.99 -0.08
CA ARG A 668 21.20 -31.72 -0.65
C ARG A 668 21.36 -32.21 -2.08
N ALA A 669 20.66 -33.29 -2.49
CA ALA A 669 20.79 -33.86 -3.82
C ALA A 669 20.11 -33.00 -4.90
N THR A 670 19.02 -32.39 -4.56
CA THR A 670 18.21 -31.57 -5.49
C THR A 670 18.38 -30.07 -5.28
N GLY A 671 18.79 -29.63 -4.10
CA GLY A 671 18.75 -28.24 -3.66
C GLY A 671 17.36 -27.77 -3.28
N GLU A 672 16.36 -28.64 -3.22
CA GLU A 672 15.02 -28.27 -2.81
C GLU A 672 14.96 -27.94 -1.31
N VAL A 673 14.24 -26.88 -0.97
CA VAL A 673 14.02 -26.43 0.40
C VAL A 673 12.54 -26.60 0.71
N LYS A 674 12.26 -27.44 1.71
CA LYS A 674 10.92 -27.54 2.29
C LYS A 674 10.83 -26.60 3.49
N LEU A 675 10.03 -25.57 3.38
CA LEU A 675 9.66 -24.75 4.52
C LEU A 675 8.65 -25.51 5.38
N GLU A 676 9.05 -25.94 6.56
CA GLU A 676 8.21 -26.77 7.44
C GLU A 676 7.30 -25.91 8.30
N LYS A 677 7.84 -24.84 8.91
CA LYS A 677 7.09 -23.99 9.84
C LYS A 677 7.56 -22.53 9.74
N LEU A 678 6.62 -21.62 9.86
CA LEU A 678 6.85 -20.21 10.17
C LEU A 678 6.23 -19.89 11.53
N THR A 679 7.03 -19.37 12.45
CA THR A 679 6.57 -18.84 13.73
C THR A 679 6.77 -17.34 13.70
N SER A 680 5.71 -16.54 13.92
CA SER A 680 5.84 -15.09 13.91
C SER A 680 5.10 -14.45 15.08
N VAL A 681 5.73 -13.45 15.68
CA VAL A 681 5.15 -12.60 16.74
C VAL A 681 5.16 -11.16 16.24
N VAL A 682 4.03 -10.49 16.41
CA VAL A 682 3.82 -9.12 15.90
C VAL A 682 3.27 -8.23 17.01
N ASP A 683 3.86 -7.06 17.18
CA ASP A 683 3.30 -5.98 17.98
C ASP A 683 2.86 -4.84 17.04
N ALA A 684 1.55 -4.72 16.87
CA ALA A 684 0.90 -3.76 16.01
C ALA A 684 0.09 -2.70 16.80
N GLY A 685 0.26 -2.65 18.11
CA GLY A 685 -0.60 -1.82 18.95
C GLY A 685 -2.03 -2.38 19.02
N THR A 686 -2.99 -1.51 19.21
CA THR A 686 -4.41 -1.88 19.27
C THR A 686 -4.89 -2.49 17.95
N LEU A 687 -5.45 -3.69 17.98
CA LEU A 687 -6.06 -4.34 16.81
C LEU A 687 -7.51 -3.86 16.65
N ALA A 688 -7.81 -3.11 15.60
CA ALA A 688 -9.17 -2.67 15.33
C ALA A 688 -10.10 -3.84 14.96
N HIS A 689 -9.59 -4.78 14.15
CA HIS A 689 -10.31 -5.97 13.68
C HIS A 689 -9.35 -7.18 13.73
N PRO A 690 -9.35 -7.98 14.81
CA PRO A 690 -8.39 -9.06 15.02
C PRO A 690 -8.38 -10.13 13.92
N ASP A 691 -9.55 -10.54 13.41
CA ASP A 691 -9.61 -11.56 12.36
C ASP A 691 -9.09 -11.03 11.03
N GLY A 692 -9.36 -9.76 10.69
CA GLY A 692 -8.76 -9.09 9.54
C GLY A 692 -7.25 -8.89 9.70
N ALA A 693 -6.78 -8.57 10.90
CA ALA A 693 -5.37 -8.46 11.23
C ALA A 693 -4.64 -9.79 11.03
N MET A 694 -5.22 -10.90 11.50
CA MET A 694 -4.67 -12.24 11.32
C MET A 694 -4.60 -12.63 9.84
N ALA A 695 -5.68 -12.40 9.07
CA ALA A 695 -5.71 -12.67 7.63
C ALA A 695 -4.64 -11.84 6.86
N GLN A 696 -4.39 -10.59 7.29
CA GLN A 696 -3.31 -9.78 6.72
C GLN A 696 -1.93 -10.34 7.04
N LEU A 697 -1.70 -10.78 8.25
CA LEU A 697 -0.42 -11.38 8.67
C LEU A 697 -0.17 -12.68 7.91
N GLU A 698 -1.13 -13.59 7.86
CA GLU A 698 -1.05 -14.84 7.11
C GLU A 698 -0.75 -14.61 5.62
N GLY A 699 -1.54 -13.76 4.98
CA GLY A 699 -1.37 -13.43 3.57
C GLY A 699 -0.04 -12.72 3.26
N SER A 700 0.47 -11.89 4.16
CA SER A 700 1.76 -11.23 3.99
C SER A 700 2.94 -12.20 4.14
N LEU A 701 2.90 -13.08 5.14
CA LEU A 701 3.92 -14.12 5.33
C LEU A 701 3.97 -15.09 4.14
N LEU A 702 2.81 -15.58 3.66
CA LEU A 702 2.74 -16.48 2.52
C LEU A 702 3.25 -15.83 1.23
N TRP A 703 2.95 -14.55 1.02
CA TRP A 703 3.55 -13.86 -0.13
C TRP A 703 5.06 -13.64 0.05
N GLY A 704 5.52 -13.40 1.27
CA GLY A 704 6.95 -13.41 1.60
C GLY A 704 7.63 -14.73 1.20
N VAL A 705 7.00 -15.88 1.48
CA VAL A 705 7.48 -17.21 1.01
C VAL A 705 7.51 -17.28 -0.51
N SER A 706 6.46 -16.83 -1.17
CA SER A 706 6.34 -16.83 -2.62
C SER A 706 7.47 -16.03 -3.28
N MET A 707 7.71 -14.82 -2.83
CA MET A 707 8.80 -13.96 -3.32
C MET A 707 10.19 -14.51 -2.98
N ALA A 708 10.33 -15.13 -1.81
CA ALA A 708 11.62 -15.70 -1.37
C ALA A 708 12.07 -16.88 -2.24
N MET A 709 11.14 -17.73 -2.68
CA MET A 709 11.47 -19.02 -3.28
C MET A 709 11.02 -19.19 -4.73
N HIS A 710 10.03 -18.42 -5.17
CA HIS A 710 9.35 -18.69 -6.45
C HIS A 710 9.28 -17.48 -7.38
N GLU A 711 8.84 -16.33 -6.89
CA GLU A 711 8.53 -15.16 -7.72
C GLU A 711 9.79 -14.37 -8.10
N GLY A 712 9.85 -14.02 -9.36
CA GLY A 712 10.89 -13.21 -9.96
C GLY A 712 10.86 -13.40 -11.47
N THR A 713 11.20 -12.37 -12.21
CA THR A 713 11.31 -12.38 -13.66
C THR A 713 12.54 -11.61 -14.11
N GLU A 714 12.96 -11.85 -15.33
CA GLU A 714 14.00 -11.05 -15.98
C GLU A 714 13.34 -10.09 -16.98
N TYR A 715 13.97 -8.96 -17.21
CA TYR A 715 13.62 -8.04 -18.27
C TYR A 715 14.50 -8.30 -19.51
N ARG A 716 13.87 -8.51 -20.64
CA ARG A 716 14.55 -8.67 -21.95
C ARG A 716 13.66 -8.13 -23.05
N GLU A 717 14.29 -7.57 -24.11
CA GLU A 717 13.56 -7.11 -25.30
C GLU A 717 12.36 -6.20 -24.97
N GLY A 718 12.55 -5.30 -23.98
CA GLY A 718 11.59 -4.28 -23.59
C GLY A 718 10.44 -4.74 -22.69
N GLY A 719 10.45 -5.97 -22.18
CA GLY A 719 9.40 -6.46 -21.29
C GLY A 719 9.84 -7.58 -20.35
N PRO A 720 9.00 -7.97 -19.38
CA PRO A 720 9.26 -9.11 -18.52
C PRO A 720 9.14 -10.42 -19.34
N VAL A 721 10.03 -11.35 -19.05
CA VAL A 721 10.04 -12.68 -19.71
C VAL A 721 8.82 -13.50 -19.27
N ALA A 722 8.48 -13.45 -17.98
CA ALA A 722 7.35 -14.17 -17.41
C ALA A 722 6.10 -13.29 -17.41
N GLN A 723 5.19 -13.52 -18.34
CA GLN A 723 3.99 -12.69 -18.56
C GLN A 723 2.68 -13.37 -18.18
N ASN A 724 2.71 -14.64 -17.76
CA ASN A 724 1.49 -15.38 -17.39
C ASN A 724 1.82 -16.44 -16.33
N LEU A 725 0.79 -16.95 -15.64
CA LEU A 725 0.90 -17.93 -14.54
C LEU A 725 1.56 -19.26 -14.92
N GLY A 726 1.74 -19.54 -16.21
CA GLY A 726 2.54 -20.67 -16.68
C GLY A 726 4.05 -20.46 -16.51
N ALA A 727 4.52 -19.22 -16.62
CA ALA A 727 5.93 -18.84 -16.49
C ALA A 727 6.22 -18.13 -15.16
N TYR A 728 5.35 -17.22 -14.72
CA TYR A 728 5.41 -16.60 -13.39
C TYR A 728 4.68 -17.50 -12.39
N GLN A 729 5.41 -18.14 -11.50
CA GLN A 729 4.87 -19.19 -10.63
C GLN A 729 4.86 -18.72 -9.17
N PRO A 730 3.71 -18.30 -8.62
CA PRO A 730 3.58 -18.04 -7.20
C PRO A 730 3.51 -19.34 -6.39
N LEU A 731 3.62 -19.21 -5.06
CA LEU A 731 3.44 -20.30 -4.09
C LEU A 731 2.14 -21.07 -4.36
N ARG A 732 2.20 -22.40 -4.28
CA ARG A 732 1.06 -23.30 -4.45
C ARG A 732 0.55 -23.81 -3.10
N MET A 733 -0.74 -24.20 -3.04
CA MET A 733 -1.40 -24.65 -1.82
C MET A 733 -0.63 -25.77 -1.07
N HIS A 734 -0.04 -26.72 -1.79
CA HIS A 734 0.71 -27.82 -1.18
C HIS A 734 2.09 -27.44 -0.63
N GLN A 735 2.54 -26.21 -0.89
CA GLN A 735 3.81 -25.67 -0.42
C GLN A 735 3.64 -24.78 0.81
N VAL A 736 2.39 -24.54 1.23
CA VAL A 736 2.09 -23.70 2.40
C VAL A 736 2.65 -24.37 3.66
N PRO A 737 3.51 -23.67 4.44
CA PRO A 737 4.06 -24.20 5.67
C PRO A 737 3.04 -24.22 6.80
N GLN A 738 3.34 -24.93 7.88
CA GLN A 738 2.65 -24.71 9.14
C GLN A 738 2.93 -23.27 9.63
N MET A 739 1.90 -22.57 10.05
CA MET A 739 2.04 -21.22 10.62
C MET A 739 1.64 -21.21 12.10
N ASP A 740 2.43 -20.55 12.93
CA ASP A 740 2.22 -20.36 14.36
C ASP A 740 2.38 -18.87 14.68
N LEU A 741 1.26 -18.16 14.71
CA LEU A 741 1.21 -16.71 14.68
C LEU A 741 0.65 -16.14 15.97
N GLU A 742 1.20 -14.99 16.40
CA GLU A 742 0.79 -14.33 17.63
C GLU A 742 0.84 -12.81 17.47
N PHE A 743 -0.19 -12.13 17.96
CA PHE A 743 -0.13 -10.69 18.22
C PHE A 743 0.13 -10.43 19.69
N VAL A 744 1.03 -9.50 19.97
CA VAL A 744 1.21 -8.97 21.33
C VAL A 744 -0.04 -8.20 21.71
N ASP A 745 -0.60 -8.51 22.89
CA ASP A 745 -1.70 -7.72 23.43
C ASP A 745 -1.19 -6.34 23.83
N SER A 746 -1.78 -5.30 23.23
CA SER A 746 -1.29 -3.95 23.35
C SER A 746 -2.42 -2.93 23.25
N THR A 747 -2.35 -1.89 24.06
CA THR A 747 -3.25 -0.73 24.04
C THR A 747 -2.65 0.48 23.34
N GLU A 748 -1.43 0.34 22.85
CA GLU A 748 -0.74 1.38 22.08
C GLU A 748 -1.51 1.76 20.81
N MET A 749 -1.17 2.91 20.22
CA MET A 749 -1.76 3.35 18.98
C MET A 749 -1.60 2.29 17.89
N PRO A 750 -2.67 1.98 17.13
CA PRO A 750 -2.58 1.00 16.06
C PRO A 750 -1.61 1.43 14.98
N VAL A 751 -0.86 0.47 14.44
CA VAL A 751 0.04 0.63 13.29
C VAL A 751 -0.35 -0.32 12.16
N GLY A 752 0.33 -0.23 11.01
CA GLY A 752 -0.07 -0.93 9.81
C GLY A 752 0.29 -2.42 9.80
N LEU A 753 -0.59 -3.23 9.24
CA LEU A 753 -0.39 -4.70 9.10
C LEU A 753 -0.39 -5.19 7.65
N GLY A 754 -0.62 -4.28 6.69
CA GLY A 754 -0.72 -4.65 5.28
C GLY A 754 0.54 -5.29 4.70
N GLU A 755 1.71 -4.89 5.17
CA GLU A 755 3.00 -5.13 4.51
C GLU A 755 4.08 -5.80 5.38
N PRO A 756 4.15 -5.56 6.71
CA PRO A 756 5.32 -5.95 7.51
C PRO A 756 5.66 -7.43 7.49
N GLY A 757 4.68 -8.32 7.44
CA GLY A 757 4.92 -9.77 7.41
C GLY A 757 5.71 -10.26 6.20
N THR A 758 5.65 -9.57 5.05
CA THR A 758 6.42 -10.01 3.86
C THR A 758 7.92 -9.86 4.04
N THR A 759 8.35 -8.92 4.88
CA THR A 759 9.74 -8.44 4.95
C THR A 759 10.69 -9.37 5.69
N VAL A 760 10.15 -10.18 6.62
CA VAL A 760 10.92 -11.05 7.50
C VAL A 760 11.12 -12.47 6.97
N VAL A 761 10.36 -12.87 5.95
CA VAL A 761 10.31 -14.28 5.53
C VAL A 761 11.56 -14.70 4.75
N ALA A 762 11.95 -13.93 3.73
CA ALA A 762 13.10 -14.27 2.90
C ALA A 762 14.39 -14.40 3.72
N PRO A 763 14.75 -13.42 4.57
CA PRO A 763 15.95 -13.54 5.39
C PRO A 763 15.86 -14.65 6.44
N ALA A 764 14.68 -14.89 7.05
CA ALA A 764 14.51 -16.00 8.00
C ALA A 764 14.74 -17.35 7.33
N ILE A 765 14.24 -17.56 6.10
CA ILE A 765 14.48 -18.79 5.31
C ILE A 765 15.96 -18.92 4.97
N ALA A 766 16.61 -17.84 4.49
CA ALA A 766 18.04 -17.90 4.13
C ALA A 766 18.93 -18.22 5.35
N ASN A 767 18.64 -17.61 6.50
CA ASN A 767 19.35 -17.90 7.75
C ASN A 767 19.09 -19.34 8.22
N ALA A 768 17.88 -19.89 8.01
CA ALA A 768 17.57 -21.28 8.30
C ALA A 768 18.32 -22.26 7.37
N ILE A 769 18.48 -21.94 6.09
CA ILE A 769 19.28 -22.71 5.14
C ILE A 769 20.75 -22.71 5.57
N GLN A 770 21.30 -21.55 5.93
CA GLN A 770 22.67 -21.44 6.45
C GLN A 770 22.86 -22.32 7.68
N HIS A 771 21.92 -22.31 8.62
CA HIS A 771 22.00 -23.17 9.80
C HIS A 771 21.88 -24.68 9.47
N ALA A 772 21.01 -25.04 8.48
CA ALA A 772 20.79 -26.44 8.11
C ALA A 772 21.97 -27.08 7.40
N VAL A 773 22.64 -26.35 6.51
CA VAL A 773 23.61 -26.95 5.55
C VAL A 773 24.93 -26.18 5.41
N GLY A 774 25.12 -25.07 6.11
CA GLY A 774 26.38 -24.31 6.11
C GLY A 774 26.56 -23.40 4.88
N VAL A 775 25.54 -23.27 4.02
CA VAL A 775 25.61 -22.51 2.77
C VAL A 775 24.67 -21.30 2.82
N ARG A 776 25.14 -20.14 2.38
CA ARG A 776 24.35 -18.90 2.31
C ARG A 776 24.04 -18.52 0.89
N LEU A 777 22.74 -18.33 0.62
CA LEU A 777 22.26 -17.75 -0.63
C LEU A 777 22.06 -16.23 -0.46
N ARG A 778 22.56 -15.45 -1.41
CA ARG A 778 22.50 -13.98 -1.38
C ARG A 778 21.68 -13.37 -2.52
N ASP A 779 21.05 -14.22 -3.32
CA ASP A 779 20.25 -13.82 -4.47
C ASP A 779 18.79 -14.23 -4.30
N LEU A 780 17.85 -13.32 -4.54
CA LEU A 780 16.42 -13.63 -4.58
C LEU A 780 15.91 -13.71 -6.02
N PRO A 781 15.02 -14.68 -6.30
CA PRO A 781 14.53 -15.75 -5.44
C PRO A 781 15.57 -16.90 -5.25
N MET A 782 15.51 -17.56 -4.09
CA MET A 782 16.39 -18.69 -3.75
C MET A 782 15.99 -19.95 -4.54
N ARG A 783 16.58 -20.14 -5.71
CA ARG A 783 16.26 -21.27 -6.60
C ARG A 783 16.96 -22.54 -6.16
N PRO A 784 16.31 -23.73 -6.29
CA PRO A 784 16.95 -25.02 -5.96
C PRO A 784 18.28 -25.25 -6.70
N ALA A 785 18.37 -24.82 -7.96
CA ALA A 785 19.60 -24.95 -8.76
C ALA A 785 20.77 -24.13 -8.16
N ALA A 786 20.51 -22.92 -7.63
CA ALA A 786 21.52 -22.09 -6.98
C ALA A 786 22.02 -22.74 -5.68
N LEU A 787 21.10 -23.27 -4.85
CA LEU A 787 21.47 -23.96 -3.63
C LEU A 787 22.28 -25.24 -3.93
N LYS A 788 21.87 -26.04 -4.91
CA LYS A 788 22.58 -27.23 -5.33
C LYS A 788 24.01 -26.91 -5.80
N ALA A 789 24.18 -25.84 -6.59
CA ALA A 789 25.51 -25.40 -7.04
C ALA A 789 26.39 -25.01 -5.82
N ALA A 790 25.86 -24.16 -4.93
CA ALA A 790 26.58 -23.73 -3.75
C ALA A 790 26.93 -24.89 -2.79
N LEU A 791 26.07 -25.91 -2.66
CA LEU A 791 26.37 -27.15 -1.88
C LEU A 791 27.45 -28.01 -2.52
N SER A 792 27.69 -27.88 -3.82
CA SER A 792 28.72 -28.62 -4.53
C SER A 792 30.11 -27.96 -4.43
N GLU A 793 30.14 -26.66 -4.10
CA GLU A 793 31.34 -25.86 -3.92
C GLU A 793 31.84 -25.83 -2.45
N ALA A 794 30.93 -26.08 -1.50
CA ALA A 794 31.20 -26.14 -0.06
C ALA A 794 31.71 -27.52 0.39
#